data_9d57735dbfc840a2fe243b71a63019b0
#
_entry.id   9d57735dbfc840a2fe243b71a63019b0
#
_cell.length_a   1.000
_cell.length_b   1.000
_cell.length_c   1.000
_cell.angle_alpha   90.00
_cell.angle_beta   90.00
_cell.angle_gamma   90.00
#
_symmetry.space_group_name_H-M   'P 1'
#
loop_
_entity.id
_entity.type
_entity.pdbx_description
1 polymer ?
#
loop_
_entity_poly.entity_id
_entity_poly.type
_entity_poly.pdbx_seq_one_letter_code
_entity_poly.pdbx_strand_id
1 'polypeptide(L)'
;MTELPQPPCAERRPFSYERHGHVIDDPWNWLKDPAFPKVEDKDVLAYLEAENGYFDAAMKPHRPLVDKLFQEMKGRIKEDDSSVPQKDGDWLYWREFEVGAQYRKWFRRPATGGEAQLILDEPELAAGKEYFRLGAISVSPSGRYLAFAIDDNGSERFEARVRDLKTGEMLPDVIPGTLSSLVWTSDNRGFLYGLANENWRTDNARLHWLGDPIEKDVELFNEEDEGFRVGIGLTSSEKWITISTGDHVTSEIWLLPANDPLAKPKLVSARKPGREYDVDEHDGTLFIHTNDTGPNFRLATASIDNPGEWSELIAASAHFYMTDVTNFKDFYVVEGREDGLDQIEIRDYATNTPKRIAFPEASYVAGLDENPEYDVKKIRIGYESMVTPDTIYDYHLDSGTLEVLKVQEIPSGYDASKYATERLHITARDGTEIPVSVVYAKDFKKDGRGPLHLYSYGAYGYAVPPGFSTNRLSLLDRGFAYAIAHIRGGDDLGQQWYLDGKLEKRTNTFHDFVDVAKGLIDLKFTSAGKIGIAGGSAGGELMGAVVNSDPELWGAVVAHVPFVDVLNTMLDDTLPLTPGEWPEWGNPITDKKAFELIRGYSPYDQVKAQDYPPMLITGGLNDPRVTYWEPAKWAAKLRAVKTDGNILLLKTNMGAGHGGKSGRFDSLEEDAEEMAFILWQLGIAE
;
A
#
# COMPACT_ATOMS: atom_id res chain seq x y z
N MET A 1 -22.57 -30.08 18.28
CA MET A 1 -22.10 -29.26 17.13
C MET A 1 -23.35 -28.96 16.31
N THR A 2 -23.77 -27.72 16.23
CA THR A 2 -24.81 -27.30 15.29
C THR A 2 -24.24 -27.50 13.89
N GLU A 3 -24.94 -28.24 13.06
CA GLU A 3 -24.57 -28.48 11.66
C GLU A 3 -24.48 -27.13 10.94
N LEU A 4 -23.37 -26.89 10.21
CA LEU A 4 -23.20 -25.69 9.40
C LEU A 4 -24.37 -25.59 8.38
N PRO A 5 -24.93 -24.41 8.14
CA PRO A 5 -25.93 -24.24 7.10
C PRO A 5 -25.31 -24.60 5.73
N GLN A 6 -26.16 -24.87 4.75
CA GLN A 6 -25.67 -25.05 3.39
C GLN A 6 -25.05 -23.73 2.89
N PRO A 7 -23.88 -23.79 2.23
CA PRO A 7 -23.27 -22.60 1.69
C PRO A 7 -24.18 -21.97 0.62
N PRO A 8 -24.20 -20.62 0.54
CA PRO A 8 -24.94 -19.92 -0.52
C PRO A 8 -24.48 -20.36 -1.91
N CYS A 9 -25.42 -20.43 -2.82
CA CYS A 9 -25.15 -20.79 -4.21
C CYS A 9 -25.61 -19.67 -5.12
N ALA A 10 -24.68 -18.95 -5.74
CA ALA A 10 -25.00 -17.93 -6.73
C ALA A 10 -25.60 -18.58 -7.99
N GLU A 11 -26.74 -18.09 -8.43
CA GLU A 11 -27.37 -18.55 -9.64
C GLU A 11 -26.46 -18.37 -10.87
N ARG A 12 -26.44 -19.36 -11.75
CA ARG A 12 -25.77 -19.23 -13.05
C ARG A 12 -26.74 -18.60 -14.03
N ARG A 13 -26.47 -17.35 -14.44
CA ARG A 13 -27.26 -16.63 -15.46
C ARG A 13 -26.45 -16.59 -16.76
N PRO A 14 -27.05 -16.99 -17.91
CA PRO A 14 -26.34 -16.99 -19.18
C PRO A 14 -25.80 -15.59 -19.53
N PHE A 15 -24.50 -15.47 -19.63
CA PHE A 15 -23.81 -14.29 -20.13
C PHE A 15 -22.53 -14.73 -20.82
N SER A 16 -22.30 -14.27 -22.05
CA SER A 16 -21.07 -14.51 -22.77
C SER A 16 -20.77 -13.36 -23.72
N TYR A 17 -19.51 -13.19 -24.04
CA TYR A 17 -19.04 -12.24 -25.04
C TYR A 17 -17.93 -12.84 -25.88
N GLU A 18 -17.70 -12.26 -27.06
CA GLU A 18 -16.61 -12.66 -27.94
C GLU A 18 -15.50 -11.57 -27.95
N ARG A 19 -14.25 -12.01 -27.80
CA ARG A 19 -13.08 -11.14 -27.94
C ARG A 19 -11.91 -11.89 -28.58
N HIS A 20 -11.30 -11.29 -29.60
CA HIS A 20 -10.18 -11.85 -30.35
C HIS A 20 -10.42 -13.29 -30.90
N GLY A 21 -11.67 -13.61 -31.21
CA GLY A 21 -12.07 -14.94 -31.68
C GLY A 21 -12.26 -15.99 -30.58
N HIS A 22 -12.28 -15.58 -29.31
CA HIS A 22 -12.61 -16.43 -28.17
C HIS A 22 -13.97 -16.06 -27.62
N VAL A 23 -14.78 -17.03 -27.29
CA VAL A 23 -16.02 -16.87 -26.53
C VAL A 23 -15.69 -17.07 -25.07
N ILE A 24 -16.04 -16.08 -24.25
CA ILE A 24 -15.86 -16.07 -22.81
C ILE A 24 -17.23 -16.17 -22.14
N ASP A 25 -17.43 -17.26 -21.38
CA ASP A 25 -18.63 -17.47 -20.56
C ASP A 25 -18.42 -16.93 -19.16
N ASP A 26 -19.31 -16.05 -18.71
CA ASP A 26 -19.27 -15.45 -17.36
C ASP A 26 -20.65 -15.48 -16.70
N PRO A 27 -21.12 -16.66 -16.26
CA PRO A 27 -22.47 -16.84 -15.75
C PRO A 27 -22.74 -16.13 -14.42
N TRP A 28 -21.74 -15.55 -13.78
CA TRP A 28 -21.85 -14.74 -12.57
C TRP A 28 -21.63 -13.25 -12.81
N ASN A 29 -21.59 -12.81 -14.09
CA ASN A 29 -21.48 -11.39 -14.45
C ASN A 29 -22.58 -10.52 -13.82
N TRP A 30 -23.75 -11.07 -13.51
CA TRP A 30 -24.84 -10.38 -12.85
C TRP A 30 -24.52 -9.86 -11.44
N LEU A 31 -23.45 -10.38 -10.80
CA LEU A 31 -22.95 -9.85 -9.53
C LEU A 31 -22.34 -8.45 -9.65
N LYS A 32 -22.00 -8.02 -10.86
CA LYS A 32 -21.61 -6.64 -11.15
C LYS A 32 -22.87 -5.78 -11.30
N ASP A 33 -23.14 -4.94 -10.28
CA ASP A 33 -24.23 -3.97 -10.38
C ASP A 33 -23.87 -2.87 -11.39
N PRO A 34 -24.67 -2.67 -12.45
CA PRO A 34 -24.39 -1.64 -13.45
C PRO A 34 -24.50 -0.20 -12.89
N ALA A 35 -25.11 -0.02 -11.72
CA ALA A 35 -25.21 1.28 -11.04
C ALA A 35 -23.99 1.62 -10.19
N PHE A 36 -22.98 0.72 -10.12
CA PHE A 36 -21.73 0.99 -9.38
C PHE A 36 -21.14 2.39 -9.71
N PRO A 37 -20.67 3.18 -8.76
CA PRO A 37 -20.32 2.82 -7.38
C PRO A 37 -21.51 2.72 -6.40
N LYS A 38 -22.72 3.01 -6.80
CA LYS A 38 -23.92 2.83 -5.99
C LYS A 38 -24.46 1.43 -6.23
N VAL A 39 -24.38 0.57 -5.22
CA VAL A 39 -24.88 -0.81 -5.32
C VAL A 39 -26.32 -0.86 -4.81
N GLU A 40 -27.27 -1.11 -5.71
CA GLU A 40 -28.71 -1.12 -5.43
C GLU A 40 -29.43 -2.39 -5.89
N ASP A 41 -28.77 -3.25 -6.65
CA ASP A 41 -29.36 -4.50 -7.13
C ASP A 41 -29.66 -5.42 -5.93
N LYS A 42 -30.94 -5.75 -5.78
CA LYS A 42 -31.44 -6.55 -4.64
C LYS A 42 -30.93 -7.99 -4.66
N ASP A 43 -30.73 -8.57 -5.83
CA ASP A 43 -30.24 -9.94 -5.96
C ASP A 43 -28.74 -9.98 -5.56
N VAL A 44 -27.97 -8.96 -5.96
CA VAL A 44 -26.57 -8.80 -5.58
C VAL A 44 -26.47 -8.64 -4.05
N LEU A 45 -27.18 -7.70 -3.47
CA LEU A 45 -27.16 -7.46 -2.03
C LEU A 45 -27.59 -8.69 -1.23
N ALA A 46 -28.66 -9.36 -1.66
CA ALA A 46 -29.14 -10.58 -1.01
C ALA A 46 -28.11 -11.71 -1.05
N TYR A 47 -27.38 -11.87 -2.14
CA TYR A 47 -26.31 -12.87 -2.24
C TYR A 47 -25.14 -12.55 -1.31
N LEU A 48 -24.66 -11.29 -1.29
CA LEU A 48 -23.57 -10.86 -0.41
C LEU A 48 -23.94 -11.02 1.07
N GLU A 49 -25.18 -10.65 1.45
CA GLU A 49 -25.68 -10.84 2.82
C GLU A 49 -25.80 -12.32 3.20
N ALA A 50 -26.21 -13.18 2.26
CA ALA A 50 -26.26 -14.63 2.50
C ALA A 50 -24.87 -15.22 2.73
N GLU A 51 -23.85 -14.76 1.99
CA GLU A 51 -22.44 -15.15 2.19
C GLU A 51 -21.92 -14.68 3.54
N ASN A 52 -22.22 -13.43 3.93
CA ASN A 52 -21.86 -12.92 5.25
C ASN A 52 -22.51 -13.74 6.36
N GLY A 53 -23.80 -14.10 6.21
CA GLY A 53 -24.49 -14.98 7.16
C GLY A 53 -23.88 -16.37 7.26
N TYR A 54 -23.41 -16.93 6.14
CA TYR A 54 -22.69 -18.20 6.12
C TYR A 54 -21.31 -18.09 6.80
N PHE A 55 -20.56 -17.01 6.54
CA PHE A 55 -19.30 -16.70 7.23
C PHE A 55 -19.51 -16.63 8.75
N ASP A 56 -20.49 -15.88 9.20
CA ASP A 56 -20.80 -15.74 10.62
C ASP A 56 -21.16 -17.07 11.28
N ALA A 57 -21.93 -17.89 10.61
CA ALA A 57 -22.28 -19.23 11.10
C ALA A 57 -21.06 -20.15 11.22
N ALA A 58 -20.17 -20.09 10.23
CA ALA A 58 -18.93 -20.87 10.21
C ALA A 58 -17.94 -20.43 11.30
N MET A 59 -17.80 -19.12 11.49
CA MET A 59 -16.87 -18.54 12.48
C MET A 59 -17.41 -18.56 13.90
N LYS A 60 -18.72 -18.75 14.11
CA LYS A 60 -19.35 -18.75 15.44
C LYS A 60 -18.69 -19.68 16.46
N PRO A 61 -18.35 -20.95 16.15
CA PRO A 61 -17.62 -21.82 17.09
C PRO A 61 -16.19 -21.34 17.42
N HIS A 62 -15.62 -20.48 16.56
CA HIS A 62 -14.25 -19.98 16.65
C HIS A 62 -14.17 -18.57 17.22
N ARG A 63 -15.31 -17.93 17.56
CA ARG A 63 -15.33 -16.61 18.19
C ARG A 63 -14.49 -16.53 19.47
N PRO A 64 -14.46 -17.53 20.36
CA PRO A 64 -13.56 -17.48 21.53
C PRO A 64 -12.08 -17.36 21.15
N LEU A 65 -11.64 -17.98 20.03
CA LEU A 65 -10.28 -17.84 19.53
C LEU A 65 -10.05 -16.46 18.91
N VAL A 66 -11.02 -15.93 18.15
CA VAL A 66 -10.97 -14.56 17.62
C VAL A 66 -10.82 -13.55 18.76
N ASP A 67 -11.67 -13.66 19.79
CA ASP A 67 -11.65 -12.76 20.95
C ASP A 67 -10.30 -12.84 21.70
N LYS A 68 -9.76 -14.06 21.86
CA LYS A 68 -8.44 -14.26 22.48
C LYS A 68 -7.33 -13.60 21.68
N LEU A 69 -7.29 -13.81 20.36
CA LEU A 69 -6.30 -13.19 19.47
C LEU A 69 -6.43 -11.68 19.47
N PHE A 70 -7.65 -11.15 19.39
CA PHE A 70 -7.91 -9.73 19.50
C PHE A 70 -7.35 -9.14 20.79
N GLN A 71 -7.61 -9.78 21.94
CA GLN A 71 -7.09 -9.32 23.23
C GLN A 71 -5.56 -9.43 23.32
N GLU A 72 -4.95 -10.47 22.75
CA GLU A 72 -3.49 -10.59 22.67
C GLU A 72 -2.88 -9.45 21.84
N MET A 73 -3.42 -9.20 20.68
CA MET A 73 -2.94 -8.15 19.77
C MET A 73 -3.19 -6.75 20.35
N LYS A 74 -4.39 -6.51 20.90
CA LYS A 74 -4.71 -5.25 21.57
C LYS A 74 -3.82 -4.99 22.78
N GLY A 75 -3.51 -6.04 23.57
CA GLY A 75 -2.63 -5.93 24.73
C GLY A 75 -1.18 -5.56 24.38
N ARG A 76 -0.77 -5.72 23.12
CA ARG A 76 0.54 -5.28 22.60
C ARG A 76 0.55 -3.82 22.12
N ILE A 77 -0.62 -3.18 22.01
CA ILE A 77 -0.74 -1.80 21.58
C ILE A 77 -0.72 -0.90 22.80
N LYS A 78 0.19 0.09 22.80
CA LYS A 78 0.10 1.21 23.75
C LYS A 78 -1.06 2.10 23.33
N GLU A 79 -2.15 2.05 24.11
CA GLU A 79 -3.39 2.71 23.71
C GLU A 79 -3.31 4.23 23.69
N ASP A 80 -2.57 4.82 24.65
CA ASP A 80 -2.31 6.25 24.79
C ASP A 80 -1.01 6.70 24.09
N ASP A 81 -0.68 6.08 22.97
CA ASP A 81 0.58 6.35 22.26
C ASP A 81 0.58 7.72 21.56
N SER A 82 1.75 8.35 21.56
CA SER A 82 2.02 9.64 20.93
C SER A 82 3.18 9.54 19.96
N SER A 83 3.07 10.19 18.80
CA SER A 83 4.21 10.32 17.87
C SER A 83 5.31 11.19 18.47
N VAL A 84 6.54 11.06 17.97
CA VAL A 84 7.61 11.99 18.28
C VAL A 84 7.23 13.36 17.71
N PRO A 85 7.30 14.45 18.53
CA PRO A 85 7.02 15.79 18.02
C PRO A 85 7.97 16.18 16.90
N GLN A 86 7.41 16.80 15.86
CA GLN A 86 8.12 17.22 14.67
C GLN A 86 8.09 18.73 14.53
N LYS A 87 9.26 19.33 14.29
CA LYS A 87 9.38 20.76 14.10
C LYS A 87 9.11 21.10 12.63
N ASP A 88 8.22 22.07 12.42
CA ASP A 88 7.96 22.70 11.15
C ASP A 88 7.71 24.21 11.38
N GLY A 89 8.64 25.03 10.90
CA GLY A 89 8.66 26.47 11.14
C GLY A 89 8.69 26.83 12.64
N ASP A 90 7.73 27.61 13.07
CA ASP A 90 7.62 28.07 14.46
C ASP A 90 6.91 27.08 15.40
N TRP A 91 6.53 25.91 14.89
CA TRP A 91 5.69 24.97 15.59
C TRP A 91 6.32 23.58 15.73
N LEU A 92 5.89 22.87 16.80
CA LEU A 92 6.06 21.43 16.95
C LEU A 92 4.69 20.78 16.78
N TYR A 93 4.61 19.78 15.90
CA TYR A 93 3.40 19.03 15.60
C TYR A 93 3.55 17.59 16.08
N TRP A 94 2.45 16.99 16.57
CA TRP A 94 2.39 15.57 16.91
C TRP A 94 0.94 15.07 16.85
N ARG A 95 0.80 13.78 16.87
CA ARG A 95 -0.48 13.09 16.96
C ARG A 95 -0.45 12.08 18.10
N GLU A 96 -1.61 11.87 18.75
CA GLU A 96 -1.73 10.92 19.85
C GLU A 96 -3.09 10.23 19.85
N PHE A 97 -3.15 9.05 20.47
CA PHE A 97 -4.37 8.37 20.79
C PHE A 97 -4.74 8.58 22.26
N GLU A 98 -6.02 8.66 22.52
CA GLU A 98 -6.55 8.45 23.86
C GLU A 98 -6.81 6.95 24.10
N VAL A 99 -6.83 6.53 25.37
CA VAL A 99 -7.16 5.15 25.75
C VAL A 99 -8.55 4.78 25.19
N GLY A 100 -8.64 3.65 24.50
CA GLY A 100 -9.88 3.17 23.87
C GLY A 100 -10.25 3.86 22.58
N ALA A 101 -9.55 4.90 22.16
CA ALA A 101 -9.87 5.63 20.94
C ALA A 101 -9.52 4.83 19.67
N GLN A 102 -10.38 4.88 18.67
CA GLN A 102 -10.18 4.30 17.33
C GLN A 102 -9.30 5.17 16.44
N TYR A 103 -9.32 6.49 16.66
CA TYR A 103 -8.70 7.50 15.83
C TYR A 103 -7.85 8.45 16.66
N ARG A 104 -7.02 9.28 16.00
CA ARG A 104 -6.02 10.15 16.61
C ARG A 104 -6.56 11.54 16.84
N LYS A 105 -5.92 12.25 17.77
CA LYS A 105 -5.98 13.70 17.90
C LYS A 105 -4.67 14.32 17.44
N TRP A 106 -4.74 15.46 16.79
CA TRP A 106 -3.59 16.17 16.24
C TRP A 106 -3.36 17.45 17.02
N PHE A 107 -2.13 17.65 17.42
CA PHE A 107 -1.75 18.76 18.26
C PHE A 107 -0.58 19.54 17.68
N ARG A 108 -0.44 20.77 18.13
CA ARG A 108 0.77 21.56 17.95
C ARG A 108 1.05 22.42 19.18
N ARG A 109 2.29 22.90 19.31
CA ARG A 109 2.68 23.95 20.26
C ARG A 109 3.79 24.80 19.65
N PRO A 110 4.02 26.06 20.15
CA PRO A 110 5.17 26.84 19.72
C PRO A 110 6.49 26.08 19.95
N ALA A 111 7.40 26.11 18.97
CA ALA A 111 8.71 25.46 19.09
C ALA A 111 9.55 26.00 20.25
N THR A 112 9.30 27.25 20.65
CA THR A 112 9.93 27.91 21.80
C THR A 112 9.32 27.52 23.16
N GLY A 113 8.32 26.64 23.17
CA GLY A 113 7.57 26.20 24.36
C GLY A 113 6.25 26.95 24.51
N GLY A 114 5.32 26.36 25.26
CA GLY A 114 3.98 26.89 25.47
C GLY A 114 2.95 25.78 25.59
N GLU A 115 1.67 26.17 25.68
CA GLU A 115 0.56 25.25 25.77
C GLU A 115 0.30 24.53 24.44
N ALA A 116 -0.15 23.28 24.52
CA ALA A 116 -0.56 22.50 23.37
C ALA A 116 -1.92 23.00 22.85
N GLN A 117 -2.06 23.06 21.54
CA GLN A 117 -3.29 23.35 20.82
C GLN A 117 -3.76 22.11 20.08
N LEU A 118 -5.00 21.68 20.31
CA LEU A 118 -5.68 20.67 19.48
C LEU A 118 -6.01 21.31 18.13
N ILE A 119 -5.49 20.75 17.03
CA ILE A 119 -5.71 21.27 15.68
C ILE A 119 -6.73 20.46 14.90
N LEU A 120 -6.82 19.12 15.15
CA LEU A 120 -7.82 18.24 14.56
C LEU A 120 -8.18 17.12 15.52
N ASP A 121 -9.48 16.83 15.66
CA ASP A 121 -10.06 15.76 16.47
C ASP A 121 -10.72 14.73 15.52
N GLU A 122 -10.00 13.67 15.15
CA GLU A 122 -10.57 12.62 14.30
C GLU A 122 -11.72 11.87 15.00
N PRO A 123 -11.66 11.53 16.30
CA PRO A 123 -12.81 10.99 17.04
C PRO A 123 -14.09 11.82 16.91
N GLU A 124 -13.99 13.15 16.97
CA GLU A 124 -15.14 14.04 16.79
C GLU A 124 -15.67 13.96 15.35
N LEU A 125 -14.80 13.97 14.37
CA LEU A 125 -15.16 13.88 12.95
C LEU A 125 -15.76 12.52 12.57
N ALA A 126 -15.31 11.45 13.21
CA ALA A 126 -15.80 10.08 13.01
C ALA A 126 -17.10 9.78 13.73
N ALA A 127 -17.52 10.63 14.67
CA ALA A 127 -18.69 10.36 15.51
C ALA A 127 -19.96 10.13 14.67
N GLY A 128 -20.62 8.99 14.91
CA GLY A 128 -21.85 8.61 14.20
C GLY A 128 -21.68 8.12 12.77
N LYS A 129 -20.44 7.92 12.31
CA LYS A 129 -20.13 7.35 10.99
C LYS A 129 -19.77 5.87 11.12
N GLU A 130 -20.14 5.07 10.14
CA GLU A 130 -19.75 3.66 10.05
C GLU A 130 -18.32 3.50 9.54
N TYR A 131 -17.85 4.47 8.77
CA TYR A 131 -16.50 4.54 8.23
C TYR A 131 -15.95 5.96 8.37
N PHE A 132 -14.66 6.08 8.67
CA PHE A 132 -13.96 7.35 8.69
C PHE A 132 -12.49 7.16 8.33
N ARG A 133 -11.97 7.97 7.43
CA ARG A 133 -10.56 8.04 7.09
C ARG A 133 -10.13 9.48 6.84
N LEU A 134 -9.06 9.90 7.52
CA LEU A 134 -8.33 11.12 7.17
C LEU A 134 -7.40 10.80 5.99
N GLY A 135 -7.62 11.44 4.84
CA GLY A 135 -6.85 11.23 3.62
C GLY A 135 -5.68 12.19 3.48
N ALA A 136 -5.86 13.43 3.92
CA ALA A 136 -4.81 14.46 3.91
C ALA A 136 -4.97 15.40 5.09
N ILE A 137 -3.84 15.96 5.53
CA ILE A 137 -3.75 17.05 6.50
C ILE A 137 -2.59 17.95 6.09
N SER A 138 -2.81 19.26 6.00
CA SER A 138 -1.81 20.23 5.54
C SER A 138 -2.00 21.56 6.23
N VAL A 139 -0.98 22.02 6.93
CA VAL A 139 -0.96 23.34 7.59
C VAL A 139 -0.41 24.36 6.63
N SER A 140 -1.02 25.56 6.57
CA SER A 140 -0.53 26.65 5.73
C SER A 140 0.85 27.15 6.22
N PRO A 141 1.70 27.74 5.34
CA PRO A 141 3.03 28.21 5.68
C PRO A 141 3.09 29.18 6.89
N SER A 142 2.03 29.98 7.10
CA SER A 142 1.91 30.85 8.28
C SER A 142 1.53 30.12 9.57
N GLY A 143 1.18 28.84 9.49
CA GLY A 143 0.62 28.10 10.63
C GLY A 143 -0.81 28.50 11.00
N ARG A 144 -1.50 29.32 10.20
CA ARG A 144 -2.84 29.82 10.54
C ARG A 144 -3.96 28.89 10.14
N TYR A 145 -3.89 28.29 8.96
CA TYR A 145 -4.95 27.46 8.40
C TYR A 145 -4.56 26.00 8.33
N LEU A 146 -5.52 25.14 8.58
CA LEU A 146 -5.40 23.69 8.40
C LEU A 146 -6.39 23.25 7.34
N ALA A 147 -5.88 22.75 6.20
CA ALA A 147 -6.67 22.03 5.23
C ALA A 147 -6.57 20.52 5.52
N PHE A 148 -7.69 19.81 5.44
CA PHE A 148 -7.73 18.36 5.61
C PHE A 148 -8.83 17.74 4.76
N ALA A 149 -8.67 16.46 4.40
CA ALA A 149 -9.62 15.75 3.56
C ALA A 149 -10.05 14.43 4.20
N ILE A 150 -11.35 14.16 4.19
CA ILE A 150 -11.95 12.99 4.83
C ILE A 150 -12.74 12.14 3.84
N ASP A 151 -12.71 10.82 4.03
CA ASP A 151 -13.59 9.84 3.41
C ASP A 151 -14.44 9.19 4.50
N ASP A 152 -15.74 9.13 4.31
CA ASP A 152 -16.69 8.62 5.30
C ASP A 152 -17.49 7.39 4.85
N ASN A 153 -17.07 6.75 3.76
CA ASN A 153 -17.73 5.55 3.25
C ASN A 153 -16.79 4.49 2.63
N GLY A 154 -15.48 4.77 2.56
CA GLY A 154 -14.48 3.87 1.99
C GLY A 154 -14.34 3.91 0.48
N SER A 155 -14.98 4.87 -0.20
CA SER A 155 -14.87 5.06 -1.66
C SER A 155 -13.59 5.75 -2.11
N GLU A 156 -12.78 6.22 -1.17
CA GLU A 156 -11.59 7.04 -1.42
C GLU A 156 -11.87 8.34 -2.20
N ARG A 157 -13.11 8.80 -2.17
CA ARG A 157 -13.50 10.15 -2.60
C ARG A 157 -13.59 11.02 -1.37
N PHE A 158 -12.64 11.94 -1.25
CA PHE A 158 -12.50 12.75 -0.06
C PHE A 158 -13.25 14.07 -0.20
N GLU A 159 -13.65 14.61 0.93
CA GLU A 159 -14.14 15.98 1.04
C GLU A 159 -13.09 16.81 1.77
N ALA A 160 -12.54 17.82 1.08
CA ALA A 160 -11.59 18.74 1.69
C ALA A 160 -12.31 19.87 2.43
N ARG A 161 -11.79 20.23 3.59
CA ARG A 161 -12.26 21.29 4.49
C ARG A 161 -11.12 22.11 5.03
N VAL A 162 -11.41 23.31 5.52
CA VAL A 162 -10.42 24.20 6.10
C VAL A 162 -10.83 24.68 7.48
N ARG A 163 -9.86 24.72 8.41
CA ARG A 163 -10.02 25.26 9.77
C ARG A 163 -9.06 26.43 9.99
N ASP A 164 -9.55 27.54 10.55
CA ASP A 164 -8.71 28.63 11.05
C ASP A 164 -8.18 28.25 12.45
N LEU A 165 -6.91 27.95 12.57
CA LEU A 165 -6.29 27.51 13.83
C LEU A 165 -6.16 28.64 14.85
N LYS A 166 -6.31 29.90 14.45
CA LYS A 166 -6.30 31.04 15.36
C LYS A 166 -7.63 31.19 16.09
N THR A 167 -8.74 30.99 15.39
CA THR A 167 -10.10 31.10 15.97
C THR A 167 -10.66 29.75 16.43
N GLY A 168 -10.14 28.65 15.85
CA GLY A 168 -10.67 27.30 16.03
C GLY A 168 -11.90 26.99 15.17
N GLU A 169 -12.35 27.94 14.35
CA GLU A 169 -13.56 27.81 13.54
C GLU A 169 -13.31 27.10 12.20
N MET A 170 -14.29 26.34 11.74
CA MET A 170 -14.31 25.82 10.37
C MET A 170 -14.66 26.95 9.40
N LEU A 171 -13.90 27.06 8.32
CA LEU A 171 -14.24 27.96 7.21
C LEU A 171 -15.37 27.36 6.37
N PRO A 172 -16.06 28.18 5.56
CA PRO A 172 -17.13 27.70 4.68
C PRO A 172 -16.63 26.88 3.48
N ASP A 173 -15.31 26.82 3.29
CA ASP A 173 -14.68 26.18 2.17
C ASP A 173 -14.82 24.64 2.30
N VAL A 174 -15.55 24.03 1.36
CA VAL A 174 -15.80 22.59 1.29
C VAL A 174 -15.65 22.16 -0.17
N ILE A 175 -14.74 21.22 -0.43
CA ILE A 175 -14.48 20.70 -1.77
C ILE A 175 -14.76 19.19 -1.79
N PRO A 176 -15.89 18.75 -2.36
CA PRO A 176 -16.22 17.34 -2.48
C PRO A 176 -15.46 16.67 -3.65
N GLY A 177 -15.23 15.37 -3.53
CA GLY A 177 -14.69 14.54 -4.62
C GLY A 177 -13.21 14.75 -4.91
N THR A 178 -12.44 15.31 -3.98
CA THR A 178 -10.99 15.42 -4.11
C THR A 178 -10.29 14.07 -3.82
N LEU A 179 -9.08 13.93 -4.34
CA LEU A 179 -8.18 12.84 -4.00
C LEU A 179 -7.00 13.41 -3.21
N SER A 180 -7.08 13.37 -1.95
CA SER A 180 -6.11 13.55 -0.84
C SER A 180 -4.86 14.45 -0.99
N SER A 181 -4.59 15.16 -2.07
CA SER A 181 -3.47 16.10 -2.20
C SER A 181 -3.93 17.53 -1.91
N LEU A 182 -3.30 18.19 -0.94
CA LEU A 182 -3.61 19.57 -0.56
C LEU A 182 -2.28 20.33 -0.39
N VAL A 183 -1.98 21.26 -1.30
CA VAL A 183 -0.72 22.01 -1.31
C VAL A 183 -1.00 23.50 -1.23
N TRP A 184 -0.59 24.13 -0.12
CA TRP A 184 -0.81 25.56 0.10
C TRP A 184 0.03 26.44 -0.82
N THR A 185 -0.54 27.59 -1.20
CA THR A 185 0.21 28.69 -1.80
C THR A 185 1.07 29.36 -0.73
N SER A 186 2.25 29.90 -1.11
CA SER A 186 3.17 30.54 -0.17
C SER A 186 2.58 31.77 0.52
N ASP A 187 1.58 32.42 -0.07
CA ASP A 187 0.88 33.56 0.50
C ASP A 187 -0.29 33.21 1.41
N ASN A 188 -0.54 31.90 1.65
CA ASN A 188 -1.60 31.37 2.51
C ASN A 188 -3.03 31.70 2.13
N ARG A 189 -3.26 32.20 0.92
CA ARG A 189 -4.61 32.59 0.47
C ARG A 189 -5.41 31.47 -0.17
N GLY A 190 -4.75 30.39 -0.55
CA GLY A 190 -5.40 29.25 -1.19
C GLY A 190 -4.52 28.01 -1.20
N PHE A 191 -5.03 26.95 -1.79
CA PHE A 191 -4.31 25.69 -1.95
C PHE A 191 -4.66 24.99 -3.27
N LEU A 192 -3.71 24.19 -3.75
CA LEU A 192 -3.92 23.35 -4.91
C LEU A 192 -4.47 21.98 -4.46
N TYR A 193 -5.31 21.41 -5.31
CA TYR A 193 -5.92 20.10 -5.10
C TYR A 193 -6.25 19.43 -6.45
N GLY A 194 -6.53 18.13 -6.44
CA GLY A 194 -7.03 17.37 -7.59
C GLY A 194 -8.45 16.88 -7.36
N LEU A 195 -9.32 16.99 -8.37
CA LEU A 195 -10.63 16.37 -8.37
C LEU A 195 -10.60 15.01 -9.03
N ALA A 196 -11.35 14.07 -8.46
CA ALA A 196 -11.70 12.85 -9.15
C ALA A 196 -12.78 13.13 -10.20
N ASN A 197 -12.57 12.71 -11.44
CA ASN A 197 -13.59 12.71 -12.46
C ASN A 197 -14.66 11.63 -12.20
N GLU A 198 -15.65 11.51 -13.10
CA GLU A 198 -16.73 10.53 -12.96
C GLU A 198 -16.25 9.07 -12.87
N ASN A 199 -15.10 8.76 -13.49
CA ASN A 199 -14.44 7.47 -13.46
C ASN A 199 -13.45 7.30 -12.28
N TRP A 200 -13.53 8.15 -11.26
CA TRP A 200 -12.65 8.16 -10.08
C TRP A 200 -11.16 8.31 -10.44
N ARG A 201 -10.84 9.17 -11.41
CA ARG A 201 -9.46 9.43 -11.87
C ARG A 201 -9.11 10.89 -11.60
N THR A 202 -7.92 11.14 -11.06
CA THR A 202 -7.38 12.49 -10.94
C THR A 202 -6.72 12.88 -12.25
N ASP A 203 -7.38 13.71 -13.03
CA ASP A 203 -6.92 14.19 -14.33
C ASP A 203 -6.56 15.68 -14.34
N ASN A 204 -6.65 16.36 -13.20
CA ASN A 204 -6.49 17.81 -13.14
C ASN A 204 -5.76 18.28 -11.87
N ALA A 205 -5.18 19.49 -11.94
CA ALA A 205 -4.73 20.26 -10.81
C ALA A 205 -5.47 21.60 -10.78
N ARG A 206 -6.10 21.93 -9.67
CA ARG A 206 -6.92 23.12 -9.48
C ARG A 206 -6.43 23.96 -8.30
N LEU A 207 -6.67 25.26 -8.35
CA LEU A 207 -6.35 26.21 -7.30
C LEU A 207 -7.66 26.76 -6.71
N HIS A 208 -7.83 26.56 -5.40
CA HIS A 208 -8.92 27.14 -4.60
C HIS A 208 -8.42 28.34 -3.80
N TRP A 209 -9.15 29.47 -3.86
CA TRP A 209 -8.92 30.61 -2.99
C TRP A 209 -9.88 30.60 -1.82
N LEU A 210 -9.36 30.75 -0.60
CA LEU A 210 -10.18 30.75 0.62
C LEU A 210 -11.32 31.76 0.57
N GLY A 211 -12.55 31.30 0.85
CA GLY A 211 -13.77 32.09 0.84
C GLY A 211 -14.40 32.27 -0.53
N ASP A 212 -13.80 31.78 -1.61
CA ASP A 212 -14.44 31.74 -2.90
C ASP A 212 -15.29 30.46 -3.08
N PRO A 213 -16.36 30.51 -3.85
CA PRO A 213 -17.08 29.29 -4.22
C PRO A 213 -16.26 28.45 -5.21
N ILE A 214 -16.38 27.12 -5.14
CA ILE A 214 -15.58 26.17 -5.93
C ILE A 214 -15.73 26.34 -7.46
N GLU A 215 -16.84 26.92 -7.91
CA GLU A 215 -17.07 27.24 -9.33
C GLU A 215 -16.12 28.31 -9.88
N LYS A 216 -15.42 29.02 -9.00
CA LYS A 216 -14.38 29.98 -9.37
C LYS A 216 -12.98 29.42 -9.34
N ASP A 217 -12.82 28.16 -8.93
CA ASP A 217 -11.52 27.54 -8.85
C ASP A 217 -10.84 27.47 -10.21
N VAL A 218 -9.56 27.81 -10.22
CA VAL A 218 -8.76 27.90 -11.44
C VAL A 218 -8.17 26.55 -11.77
N GLU A 219 -8.48 26.01 -12.94
CA GLU A 219 -7.79 24.84 -13.48
C GLU A 219 -6.40 25.25 -13.99
N LEU A 220 -5.36 24.67 -13.37
CA LEU A 220 -3.96 24.96 -13.70
C LEU A 220 -3.38 23.96 -14.69
N PHE A 221 -3.87 22.73 -14.63
CA PHE A 221 -3.44 21.63 -15.47
C PHE A 221 -4.58 20.63 -15.69
N ASN A 222 -4.65 20.08 -16.90
CA ASN A 222 -5.56 19.00 -17.24
C ASN A 222 -4.82 17.94 -18.05
N GLU A 223 -4.95 16.66 -17.66
CA GLU A 223 -4.42 15.49 -18.35
C GLU A 223 -5.50 14.87 -19.21
N GLU A 224 -5.22 14.72 -20.50
CA GLU A 224 -6.16 14.14 -21.47
C GLU A 224 -6.01 12.62 -21.61
N ASP A 225 -4.86 12.06 -21.20
CA ASP A 225 -4.62 10.62 -21.28
C ASP A 225 -5.25 9.91 -20.07
N GLU A 226 -6.24 9.08 -20.33
CA GLU A 226 -6.97 8.34 -19.27
C GLU A 226 -6.09 7.34 -18.50
N GLY A 227 -4.96 6.93 -19.03
CA GLY A 227 -3.98 6.08 -18.38
C GLY A 227 -3.11 6.82 -17.36
N PHE A 228 -3.10 8.16 -17.40
CA PHE A 228 -2.25 8.96 -16.52
C PHE A 228 -3.02 9.57 -15.36
N ARG A 229 -2.34 9.78 -14.26
CA ARG A 229 -2.87 10.40 -13.04
C ARG A 229 -2.07 11.63 -12.67
N VAL A 230 -2.77 12.67 -12.26
CA VAL A 230 -2.17 13.95 -11.83
C VAL A 230 -1.92 13.91 -10.33
N GLY A 231 -0.68 14.22 -9.93
CA GLY A 231 -0.26 14.48 -8.56
C GLY A 231 0.21 15.91 -8.36
N ILE A 232 0.14 16.41 -7.14
CA ILE A 232 0.57 17.76 -6.78
C ILE A 232 1.48 17.65 -5.55
N GLY A 233 2.63 18.33 -5.59
CA GLY A 233 3.60 18.34 -4.49
C GLY A 233 4.36 19.66 -4.40
N LEU A 234 5.34 19.69 -3.49
CA LEU A 234 6.30 20.79 -3.32
C LEU A 234 7.72 20.22 -3.41
N THR A 235 8.64 21.03 -3.93
CA THR A 235 10.07 20.73 -3.78
C THR A 235 10.49 20.90 -2.32
N SER A 236 11.59 20.25 -1.90
CA SER A 236 12.12 20.36 -0.53
C SER A 236 12.41 21.80 -0.10
N SER A 237 12.75 22.66 -1.05
CA SER A 237 12.95 24.10 -0.82
C SER A 237 11.65 24.90 -0.64
N GLU A 238 10.48 24.28 -0.90
CA GLU A 238 9.14 24.90 -0.94
C GLU A 238 9.00 26.10 -1.90
N LYS A 239 9.99 26.30 -2.77
CA LYS A 239 9.95 27.38 -3.77
C LYS A 239 9.13 27.05 -4.99
N TRP A 240 8.93 25.74 -5.27
CA TRP A 240 8.26 25.25 -6.44
C TRP A 240 7.17 24.23 -6.10
N ILE A 241 6.02 24.43 -6.71
CA ILE A 241 4.95 23.43 -6.76
C ILE A 241 5.27 22.52 -7.95
N THR A 242 5.19 21.20 -7.73
CA THR A 242 5.29 20.19 -8.78
C THR A 242 3.90 19.71 -9.15
N ILE A 243 3.61 19.67 -10.45
CA ILE A 243 2.45 18.99 -11.01
C ILE A 243 3.01 17.80 -11.78
N SER A 244 2.79 16.59 -11.28
CA SER A 244 3.23 15.35 -11.92
C SER A 244 2.07 14.68 -12.62
N THR A 245 2.33 14.05 -13.76
CA THR A 245 1.38 13.18 -14.42
C THR A 245 2.10 11.91 -14.87
N GLY A 246 1.48 10.77 -14.74
CA GLY A 246 2.10 9.50 -15.07
C GLY A 246 1.24 8.27 -14.84
N ASP A 247 1.80 7.15 -15.28
CA ASP A 247 1.36 5.80 -14.97
C ASP A 247 2.43 5.07 -14.13
N HIS A 248 2.42 3.74 -14.09
CA HIS A 248 3.37 2.94 -13.30
C HIS A 248 4.81 2.93 -13.82
N VAL A 249 5.07 3.41 -15.05
CA VAL A 249 6.38 3.29 -15.72
C VAL A 249 6.76 4.53 -16.52
N THR A 250 5.91 5.52 -16.58
CA THR A 250 6.14 6.74 -17.35
C THR A 250 5.70 7.95 -16.54
N SER A 251 6.53 8.98 -16.46
CA SER A 251 6.18 10.22 -15.76
C SER A 251 6.51 11.48 -16.59
N GLU A 252 5.82 12.55 -16.26
CA GLU A 252 6.04 13.90 -16.78
C GLU A 252 5.78 14.90 -15.65
N ILE A 253 6.66 15.90 -15.50
CA ILE A 253 6.57 16.86 -14.40
C ILE A 253 6.61 18.28 -14.91
N TRP A 254 5.76 19.10 -14.33
CA TRP A 254 5.64 20.52 -14.55
C TRP A 254 5.94 21.29 -13.25
N LEU A 255 6.60 22.43 -13.37
CA LEU A 255 6.97 23.29 -12.25
C LEU A 255 6.18 24.58 -12.27
N LEU A 256 5.72 25.00 -11.09
CA LEU A 256 4.99 26.23 -10.89
C LEU A 256 5.60 26.98 -9.70
N PRO A 257 5.95 28.28 -9.81
CA PRO A 257 6.49 29.01 -8.66
C PRO A 257 5.46 29.06 -7.51
N ALA A 258 5.86 28.67 -6.29
CA ALA A 258 4.96 28.65 -5.15
C ALA A 258 4.44 30.03 -4.76
N ASN A 259 5.17 31.10 -5.12
CA ASN A 259 4.78 32.50 -4.88
C ASN A 259 3.98 33.13 -6.03
N ASP A 260 3.82 32.42 -7.16
CA ASP A 260 2.98 32.84 -8.28
C ASP A 260 2.22 31.62 -8.86
N PRO A 261 1.22 31.10 -8.12
CA PRO A 261 0.51 29.88 -8.50
C PRO A 261 -0.36 30.03 -9.75
N LEU A 262 -0.51 31.26 -10.29
CA LEU A 262 -1.20 31.52 -11.55
C LEU A 262 -0.23 31.64 -12.75
N ALA A 263 1.08 31.53 -12.52
CA ALA A 263 2.04 31.45 -13.61
C ALA A 263 1.77 30.23 -14.49
N LYS A 264 2.20 30.29 -15.75
CA LYS A 264 2.11 29.13 -16.62
C LYS A 264 3.04 28.02 -16.14
N PRO A 265 2.54 26.80 -15.91
CA PRO A 265 3.39 25.67 -15.55
C PRO A 265 4.49 25.43 -16.58
N LYS A 266 5.72 25.19 -16.12
CA LYS A 266 6.90 24.97 -16.95
C LYS A 266 7.20 23.47 -16.99
N LEU A 267 7.16 22.88 -18.18
CA LEU A 267 7.51 21.48 -18.39
C LEU A 267 8.99 21.24 -18.12
N VAL A 268 9.31 20.21 -17.32
CA VAL A 268 10.70 19.77 -17.12
C VAL A 268 11.20 18.96 -18.31
N SER A 269 10.51 17.87 -18.64
CA SER A 269 10.82 17.08 -19.83
C SER A 269 9.58 16.29 -20.27
N ALA A 270 9.28 16.34 -21.57
CA ALA A 270 8.13 15.62 -22.12
C ALA A 270 8.24 14.10 -21.85
N ARG A 271 7.09 13.48 -21.59
CA ARG A 271 7.00 12.04 -21.33
C ARG A 271 7.63 11.21 -22.45
N LYS A 272 8.28 10.11 -22.05
CA LYS A 272 8.77 9.08 -22.97
C LYS A 272 8.35 7.73 -22.41
N PRO A 273 7.70 6.86 -23.17
CA PRO A 273 7.26 5.56 -22.67
C PRO A 273 8.39 4.80 -21.97
N GLY A 274 8.12 4.33 -20.75
CA GLY A 274 9.08 3.61 -19.92
C GLY A 274 10.13 4.47 -19.21
N ARG A 275 10.09 5.80 -19.37
CA ARG A 275 10.94 6.70 -18.62
C ARG A 275 10.18 7.30 -17.45
N GLU A 276 10.64 6.93 -16.28
CA GLU A 276 10.25 7.52 -15.00
C GLU A 276 11.24 8.61 -14.61
N TYR A 277 10.76 9.70 -14.04
CA TYR A 277 11.60 10.66 -13.35
C TYR A 277 10.82 11.43 -12.31
N ASP A 278 11.52 11.83 -11.27
CA ASP A 278 11.07 12.74 -10.24
C ASP A 278 12.02 13.92 -10.12
N VAL A 279 11.56 15.02 -9.50
CA VAL A 279 12.31 16.29 -9.47
C VAL A 279 12.24 16.92 -8.11
N ASP A 280 13.40 17.28 -7.58
CA ASP A 280 13.53 18.20 -6.44
C ASP A 280 14.39 19.42 -6.81
N GLU A 281 14.43 20.44 -5.96
CA GLU A 281 15.14 21.70 -6.26
C GLU A 281 16.03 22.15 -5.11
N HIS A 282 17.25 22.57 -5.47
CA HIS A 282 18.20 23.23 -4.57
C HIS A 282 18.90 24.37 -5.29
N ASP A 283 18.73 25.60 -4.78
CA ASP A 283 19.38 26.84 -5.24
C ASP A 283 19.39 27.03 -6.78
N GLY A 284 18.24 26.82 -7.41
CA GLY A 284 18.06 26.99 -8.86
C GLY A 284 18.56 25.81 -9.70
N THR A 285 18.99 24.73 -9.05
CA THR A 285 19.37 23.46 -9.68
C THR A 285 18.30 22.41 -9.41
N LEU A 286 17.81 21.79 -10.46
CA LEU A 286 16.93 20.61 -10.36
C LEU A 286 17.79 19.37 -10.14
N PHE A 287 17.36 18.53 -9.21
CA PHE A 287 17.86 17.19 -8.94
C PHE A 287 16.83 16.22 -9.54
N ILE A 288 17.25 15.42 -10.50
CA ILE A 288 16.36 14.60 -11.32
C ILE A 288 16.72 13.13 -11.12
N HIS A 289 15.90 12.44 -10.38
CA HIS A 289 15.97 10.99 -10.17
C HIS A 289 15.27 10.29 -11.33
N THR A 290 15.98 9.48 -12.13
CA THR A 290 15.43 8.94 -13.38
C THR A 290 16.06 7.61 -13.80
N ASN A 291 15.30 6.79 -14.52
CA ASN A 291 15.73 5.52 -15.12
C ASN A 291 16.14 5.64 -16.61
N ASP A 292 16.41 6.84 -17.11
CA ASP A 292 16.66 7.10 -18.53
C ASP A 292 17.96 6.48 -19.10
N THR A 293 18.91 6.11 -18.24
CA THR A 293 20.18 5.48 -18.63
C THR A 293 20.36 4.08 -18.08
N GLY A 294 19.49 3.63 -17.19
CA GLY A 294 19.55 2.28 -16.61
C GLY A 294 18.41 2.01 -15.65
N PRO A 295 18.01 0.74 -15.47
CA PRO A 295 16.82 0.38 -14.69
C PRO A 295 16.92 0.77 -13.21
N ASN A 296 18.11 0.78 -12.62
CA ASN A 296 18.29 1.10 -11.21
C ASN A 296 18.38 2.60 -10.90
N PHE A 297 17.97 3.43 -11.84
CA PHE A 297 17.95 4.88 -11.74
C PHE A 297 19.33 5.53 -11.59
N ARG A 298 19.41 6.77 -11.97
CA ARG A 298 20.52 7.70 -11.75
C ARG A 298 20.04 9.01 -11.18
N LEU A 299 20.95 9.82 -10.68
CA LEU A 299 20.68 11.19 -10.35
C LEU A 299 21.32 12.12 -11.40
N ALA A 300 20.52 12.93 -12.02
CA ALA A 300 20.93 13.99 -12.94
C ALA A 300 20.63 15.36 -12.34
N THR A 301 21.24 16.40 -12.91
CA THR A 301 20.94 17.79 -12.57
C THR A 301 20.63 18.59 -13.83
N ALA A 302 19.82 19.64 -13.66
CA ALA A 302 19.55 20.64 -14.70
C ALA A 302 19.39 22.03 -14.07
N SER A 303 19.64 23.09 -14.84
CA SER A 303 19.25 24.43 -14.41
C SER A 303 17.73 24.57 -14.42
N ILE A 304 17.16 25.25 -13.44
CA ILE A 304 15.74 25.59 -13.42
C ILE A 304 15.34 26.41 -14.66
N ASP A 305 16.26 27.16 -15.25
CA ASP A 305 16.01 27.94 -16.48
C ASP A 305 15.95 27.06 -17.73
N ASN A 306 16.73 25.95 -17.77
CA ASN A 306 16.78 24.95 -18.83
C ASN A 306 16.51 23.54 -18.29
N PRO A 307 15.31 23.25 -17.80
CA PRO A 307 15.01 22.03 -17.05
C PRO A 307 15.11 20.74 -17.87
N GLY A 308 15.11 20.83 -19.20
CA GLY A 308 15.23 19.68 -20.09
C GLY A 308 16.67 19.27 -20.44
N GLU A 309 17.69 20.02 -20.01
CA GLU A 309 19.13 19.74 -20.28
C GLU A 309 19.77 19.03 -19.07
N TRP A 310 19.72 17.70 -19.06
CA TRP A 310 20.13 16.87 -17.93
C TRP A 310 21.60 16.48 -18.01
N SER A 311 22.34 16.74 -16.93
CA SER A 311 23.74 16.35 -16.74
C SER A 311 23.82 15.32 -15.62
N GLU A 312 24.64 14.27 -15.80
CA GLU A 312 24.81 13.21 -14.81
C GLU A 312 25.52 13.74 -13.55
N LEU A 313 24.95 13.47 -12.37
CA LEU A 313 25.57 13.72 -11.06
C LEU A 313 25.99 12.41 -10.40
N ILE A 314 25.11 11.39 -10.42
CA ILE A 314 25.41 10.03 -9.95
C ILE A 314 24.94 9.07 -11.04
N ALA A 315 25.85 8.26 -11.57
CA ALA A 315 25.53 7.29 -12.60
C ALA A 315 24.67 6.15 -12.08
N ALA A 316 23.85 5.57 -12.96
CA ALA A 316 23.10 4.35 -12.66
C ALA A 316 24.07 3.20 -12.33
N SER A 317 23.74 2.39 -11.34
CA SER A 317 24.56 1.27 -10.86
C SER A 317 23.81 -0.05 -10.98
N ALA A 318 24.52 -1.11 -11.39
CA ALA A 318 23.96 -2.46 -11.35
C ALA A 318 23.83 -3.03 -9.92
N HIS A 319 24.52 -2.44 -8.95
CA HIS A 319 24.60 -2.92 -7.57
C HIS A 319 23.85 -2.06 -6.56
N PHE A 320 23.49 -0.84 -6.95
CA PHE A 320 22.77 0.10 -6.10
C PHE A 320 21.51 0.58 -6.84
N TYR A 321 20.36 0.21 -6.32
CA TYR A 321 19.07 0.68 -6.79
C TYR A 321 18.69 1.95 -6.04
N MET A 322 18.74 3.10 -6.70
CA MET A 322 18.35 4.39 -6.12
C MET A 322 16.84 4.46 -6.05
N THR A 323 16.29 4.67 -4.86
CA THR A 323 14.84 4.72 -4.63
C THR A 323 14.31 6.12 -4.42
N ASP A 324 15.10 7.01 -3.82
CA ASP A 324 14.68 8.39 -3.57
C ASP A 324 15.87 9.34 -3.39
N VAL A 325 15.60 10.65 -3.55
CA VAL A 325 16.57 11.73 -3.33
C VAL A 325 15.86 12.91 -2.66
N THR A 326 16.34 13.30 -1.47
CA THR A 326 15.81 14.43 -0.69
C THR A 326 16.88 15.51 -0.52
N ASN A 327 16.59 16.74 -0.97
CA ASN A 327 17.49 17.88 -0.78
C ASN A 327 17.24 18.58 0.56
N PHE A 328 18.34 18.97 1.19
CA PHE A 328 18.38 19.89 2.33
C PHE A 328 19.27 21.07 1.97
N LYS A 329 19.32 22.09 2.83
CA LYS A 329 20.08 23.32 2.54
C LYS A 329 21.57 23.09 2.31
N ASP A 330 22.21 22.29 3.14
CA ASP A 330 23.68 22.12 3.15
C ASP A 330 24.13 20.76 2.56
N PHE A 331 23.21 19.83 2.30
CA PHE A 331 23.47 18.47 1.83
C PHE A 331 22.23 17.87 1.17
N TYR A 332 22.37 16.69 0.59
CA TYR A 332 21.24 15.89 0.13
C TYR A 332 21.39 14.44 0.59
N VAL A 333 20.29 13.73 0.64
CA VAL A 333 20.23 12.32 1.01
C VAL A 333 19.80 11.50 -0.20
N VAL A 334 20.51 10.41 -0.44
CA VAL A 334 20.13 9.39 -1.41
C VAL A 334 19.72 8.14 -0.64
N GLU A 335 18.51 7.69 -0.88
CA GLU A 335 18.02 6.40 -0.40
C GLU A 335 18.08 5.37 -1.51
N GLY A 336 18.30 4.12 -1.17
CA GLY A 336 18.38 3.05 -2.15
C GLY A 336 18.54 1.68 -1.51
N ARG A 337 18.74 0.67 -2.35
CA ARG A 337 19.01 -0.71 -1.91
C ARG A 337 20.26 -1.27 -2.55
N GLU A 338 21.03 -2.01 -1.75
CA GLU A 338 22.16 -2.80 -2.19
C GLU A 338 21.95 -4.23 -1.67
N ASP A 339 21.94 -5.20 -2.56
CA ASP A 339 21.61 -6.60 -2.24
C ASP A 339 20.26 -6.77 -1.51
N GLY A 340 19.28 -5.91 -1.84
CA GLY A 340 17.94 -5.90 -1.23
C GLY A 340 17.89 -5.36 0.21
N LEU A 341 18.92 -4.62 0.67
CA LEU A 341 18.97 -3.97 1.98
C LEU A 341 18.98 -2.46 1.81
N ASP A 342 18.15 -1.78 2.58
CA ASP A 342 18.03 -0.32 2.55
C ASP A 342 19.35 0.35 2.92
N GLN A 343 19.68 1.40 2.18
CA GLN A 343 20.87 2.23 2.36
C GLN A 343 20.45 3.70 2.43
N ILE A 344 21.06 4.45 3.34
CA ILE A 344 20.91 5.90 3.45
C ILE A 344 22.26 6.55 3.28
N GLU A 345 22.44 7.34 2.23
CA GLU A 345 23.68 8.05 1.92
C GLU A 345 23.47 9.56 2.07
N ILE A 346 24.24 10.19 2.96
CA ILE A 346 24.31 11.64 3.08
C ILE A 346 25.41 12.14 2.18
N ARG A 347 25.14 13.13 1.34
CA ARG A 347 26.06 13.67 0.35
C ARG A 347 26.16 15.19 0.44
N ASP A 348 27.38 15.68 0.43
CA ASP A 348 27.70 17.10 0.37
C ASP A 348 27.64 17.59 -1.09
N TYR A 349 27.05 18.75 -1.33
CA TYR A 349 26.89 19.30 -2.67
C TYR A 349 28.19 19.58 -3.42
N ALA A 350 29.26 19.95 -2.69
CA ALA A 350 30.51 20.32 -3.31
C ALA A 350 31.34 19.10 -3.73
N THR A 351 31.34 18.04 -2.92
CA THR A 351 32.19 16.87 -3.10
C THR A 351 31.47 15.66 -3.69
N ASN A 352 30.15 15.61 -3.54
CA ASN A 352 29.31 14.46 -3.89
C ASN A 352 29.78 13.13 -3.25
N THR A 353 30.54 13.20 -2.16
CA THR A 353 31.07 12.01 -1.50
C THR A 353 30.01 11.40 -0.59
N PRO A 354 29.67 10.11 -0.75
CA PRO A 354 28.67 9.46 0.09
C PRO A 354 29.20 9.17 1.50
N LYS A 355 28.39 9.44 2.49
CA LYS A 355 28.55 9.00 3.88
C LYS A 355 27.35 8.13 4.22
N ARG A 356 27.55 6.81 4.26
CA ARG A 356 26.49 5.85 4.61
C ARG A 356 26.26 5.79 6.10
N ILE A 357 24.99 5.64 6.47
CA ILE A 357 24.57 5.33 7.83
C ILE A 357 24.61 3.81 7.97
N ALA A 358 25.32 3.31 8.98
CA ALA A 358 25.45 1.87 9.22
C ALA A 358 24.40 1.39 10.23
N PHE A 359 23.79 0.24 9.94
CA PHE A 359 22.85 -0.44 10.82
C PHE A 359 23.38 -1.81 11.23
N PRO A 360 23.09 -2.30 12.46
CA PRO A 360 23.78 -3.46 13.02
C PRO A 360 23.23 -4.82 12.57
N GLU A 361 21.99 -4.89 12.05
CA GLU A 361 21.34 -6.15 11.69
C GLU A 361 21.59 -6.54 10.23
N ALA A 362 21.55 -7.84 9.95
CA ALA A 362 21.74 -8.39 8.61
C ALA A 362 20.51 -8.26 7.69
N SER A 363 19.34 -8.01 8.26
CA SER A 363 18.09 -7.77 7.54
C SER A 363 17.27 -6.77 8.35
N TYR A 364 16.93 -5.66 7.73
CA TYR A 364 16.25 -4.53 8.36
C TYR A 364 15.51 -3.68 7.34
N VAL A 365 14.72 -2.76 7.83
CA VAL A 365 14.09 -1.65 7.09
C VAL A 365 14.64 -0.36 7.65
N ALA A 366 15.11 0.54 6.81
CA ALA A 366 15.57 1.86 7.22
C ALA A 366 15.30 2.89 6.12
N GLY A 367 14.88 4.09 6.52
CA GLY A 367 14.62 5.20 5.61
C GLY A 367 14.54 6.53 6.33
N LEU A 368 14.49 7.60 5.58
CA LEU A 368 14.11 8.89 6.16
C LEU A 368 12.68 8.79 6.70
N ASP A 369 12.49 9.28 7.93
CA ASP A 369 11.17 9.59 8.45
C ASP A 369 10.79 11.03 8.06
N GLU A 370 9.68 11.55 8.54
CA GLU A 370 9.25 12.92 8.23
C GLU A 370 10.34 13.95 8.60
N ASN A 371 10.80 14.71 7.62
CA ASN A 371 11.81 15.78 7.75
C ASN A 371 11.33 17.05 7.03
N PRO A 372 10.32 17.78 7.58
CA PRO A 372 9.70 18.90 6.86
C PRO A 372 10.61 20.13 6.74
N GLU A 373 11.60 20.30 7.61
CA GLU A 373 12.49 21.46 7.57
C GLU A 373 13.65 21.26 6.60
N TYR A 374 13.90 22.26 5.77
CA TYR A 374 14.99 22.27 4.80
C TYR A 374 16.36 22.60 5.41
N ASP A 375 16.43 23.54 6.37
CA ASP A 375 17.65 23.94 7.07
C ASP A 375 17.81 23.18 8.41
N VAL A 376 18.49 22.05 8.38
CA VAL A 376 18.62 21.15 9.53
C VAL A 376 20.06 20.77 9.84
N LYS A 377 20.32 20.40 11.11
CA LYS A 377 21.60 19.83 11.58
C LYS A 377 21.50 18.36 11.97
N LYS A 378 20.32 17.81 11.91
CA LYS A 378 20.01 16.40 12.15
C LYS A 378 18.84 15.97 11.27
N ILE A 379 18.82 14.72 10.87
CA ILE A 379 17.73 14.12 10.09
C ILE A 379 17.08 13.00 10.89
N ARG A 380 15.76 12.87 10.72
CA ARG A 380 14.97 11.81 11.35
C ARG A 380 14.98 10.58 10.49
N ILE A 381 15.15 9.43 11.13
CA ILE A 381 15.25 8.11 10.48
C ILE A 381 14.34 7.13 11.19
N GLY A 382 13.55 6.38 10.43
CA GLY A 382 12.84 5.21 10.87
C GLY A 382 13.71 3.96 10.70
N TYR A 383 13.64 3.04 11.65
CA TYR A 383 14.35 1.76 11.61
C TYR A 383 13.55 0.67 12.29
N GLU A 384 13.48 -0.49 11.66
CA GLU A 384 12.92 -1.70 12.24
C GLU A 384 13.52 -2.97 11.63
N SER A 385 13.27 -4.11 12.23
CA SER A 385 13.51 -5.42 11.64
C SER A 385 12.41 -6.40 12.02
N MET A 386 12.48 -7.63 11.56
CA MET A 386 11.49 -8.65 11.98
C MET A 386 11.50 -8.93 13.50
N VAL A 387 12.55 -8.51 14.22
CA VAL A 387 12.71 -8.68 15.68
C VAL A 387 12.96 -7.37 16.43
N THR A 388 13.34 -6.31 15.76
CA THR A 388 13.54 -4.98 16.36
C THR A 388 12.27 -4.14 16.14
N PRO A 389 11.56 -3.73 17.20
CA PRO A 389 10.39 -2.86 17.10
C PRO A 389 10.73 -1.55 16.40
N ASP A 390 9.70 -0.93 15.78
CA ASP A 390 9.81 0.37 15.14
C ASP A 390 10.50 1.38 16.06
N THR A 391 11.57 1.98 15.54
CA THR A 391 12.47 2.86 16.28
C THR A 391 12.72 4.14 15.48
N ILE A 392 12.46 5.27 16.10
CA ILE A 392 12.69 6.60 15.54
C ILE A 392 14.01 7.15 16.08
N TYR A 393 14.88 7.53 15.18
CA TYR A 393 16.17 8.16 15.49
C TYR A 393 16.24 9.60 14.97
N ASP A 394 17.03 10.44 15.65
CA ASP A 394 17.67 11.58 15.03
C ASP A 394 19.14 11.24 14.74
N TYR A 395 19.57 11.40 13.49
CA TYR A 395 20.96 11.27 13.09
C TYR A 395 21.63 12.65 13.08
N HIS A 396 22.65 12.84 13.93
CA HIS A 396 23.38 14.08 14.05
C HIS A 396 24.46 14.17 12.97
N LEU A 397 24.36 15.16 12.07
CA LEU A 397 25.25 15.31 10.92
C LEU A 397 26.71 15.55 11.31
N ASP A 398 26.95 16.35 12.38
CA ASP A 398 28.29 16.72 12.84
C ASP A 398 29.03 15.54 13.47
N SER A 399 28.36 14.80 14.37
CA SER A 399 28.99 13.68 15.09
C SER A 399 28.86 12.35 14.36
N GLY A 400 27.92 12.21 13.45
CA GLY A 400 27.59 10.95 12.80
C GLY A 400 26.97 9.90 13.73
N THR A 401 26.27 10.35 14.79
CA THR A 401 25.66 9.47 15.79
C THR A 401 24.15 9.43 15.67
N LEU A 402 23.56 8.26 15.95
CA LEU A 402 22.12 8.04 16.08
C LEU A 402 21.70 8.25 17.53
N GLU A 403 20.73 9.13 17.76
CA GLU A 403 20.04 9.34 19.01
C GLU A 403 18.66 8.70 18.96
N VAL A 404 18.37 7.76 19.87
CA VAL A 404 17.04 7.13 19.95
C VAL A 404 16.06 8.13 20.52
N LEU A 405 15.00 8.44 19.78
CA LEU A 405 13.90 9.29 20.24
C LEU A 405 12.73 8.48 20.77
N LYS A 406 12.41 7.38 20.09
CA LYS A 406 11.29 6.50 20.46
C LYS A 406 11.57 5.10 19.99
N VAL A 407 11.19 4.12 20.82
CA VAL A 407 11.04 2.71 20.46
C VAL A 407 9.58 2.35 20.66
N GLN A 408 8.96 1.65 19.73
CA GLN A 408 7.59 1.15 19.89
C GLN A 408 7.46 0.39 21.20
N GLU A 409 6.59 0.87 22.09
CA GLU A 409 6.30 0.19 23.34
C GLU A 409 5.29 -0.95 23.14
N ILE A 410 5.55 -2.07 23.80
CA ILE A 410 4.68 -3.26 23.79
C ILE A 410 4.29 -3.55 25.23
N PRO A 411 3.12 -3.06 25.71
CA PRO A 411 2.72 -3.10 27.11
C PRO A 411 2.64 -4.52 27.71
N SER A 412 2.26 -5.50 26.92
CA SER A 412 2.24 -6.91 27.35
C SER A 412 3.64 -7.54 27.50
N GLY A 413 4.69 -6.80 27.13
CA GLY A 413 6.08 -7.23 27.14
C GLY A 413 6.53 -7.85 25.83
N TYR A 414 7.80 -7.64 25.52
CA TYR A 414 8.48 -8.19 24.36
C TYR A 414 9.95 -8.44 24.68
N ASP A 415 10.47 -9.55 24.22
CA ASP A 415 11.87 -9.91 24.36
C ASP A 415 12.41 -10.44 23.03
N ALA A 416 13.12 -9.58 22.30
CA ALA A 416 13.71 -9.90 20.99
C ALA A 416 14.63 -11.15 21.06
N SER A 417 15.25 -11.41 22.24
CA SER A 417 16.16 -12.55 22.41
C SER A 417 15.48 -13.92 22.29
N LYS A 418 14.15 -13.97 22.35
CA LYS A 418 13.36 -15.20 22.17
C LYS A 418 13.18 -15.61 20.72
N TYR A 419 13.46 -14.71 19.78
CA TYR A 419 13.24 -14.95 18.35
C TYR A 419 14.55 -14.98 17.59
N ALA A 420 14.53 -15.62 16.44
CA ALA A 420 15.65 -15.69 15.50
C ALA A 420 15.18 -15.33 14.10
N THR A 421 16.04 -14.71 13.34
CA THR A 421 15.82 -14.37 11.93
C THR A 421 16.85 -15.03 11.05
N GLU A 422 16.45 -15.38 9.84
CA GLU A 422 17.36 -15.86 8.78
C GLU A 422 17.02 -15.12 7.47
N ARG A 423 18.06 -14.84 6.69
CA ARG A 423 17.92 -14.45 5.31
C ARG A 423 18.42 -15.60 4.43
N LEU A 424 17.49 -16.22 3.74
CA LEU A 424 17.73 -17.37 2.88
C LEU A 424 17.73 -16.95 1.42
N HIS A 425 18.31 -17.78 0.55
CA HIS A 425 18.14 -17.72 -0.88
C HIS A 425 17.65 -19.10 -1.34
N ILE A 426 16.54 -19.11 -2.04
CA ILE A 426 15.90 -20.33 -2.55
C ILE A 426 15.94 -20.28 -4.06
N THR A 427 16.56 -21.31 -4.65
CA THR A 427 16.69 -21.41 -6.10
C THR A 427 15.33 -21.76 -6.72
N ALA A 428 14.80 -20.86 -7.53
CA ALA A 428 13.60 -21.09 -8.32
C ALA A 428 13.85 -22.06 -9.49
N ARG A 429 12.80 -22.59 -10.09
CA ARG A 429 12.85 -23.56 -11.19
C ARG A 429 13.64 -23.12 -12.42
N ASP A 430 13.78 -21.82 -12.62
CA ASP A 430 14.56 -21.22 -13.70
C ASP A 430 16.01 -20.89 -13.32
N GLY A 431 16.41 -21.23 -12.07
CA GLY A 431 17.74 -20.99 -11.53
C GLY A 431 17.91 -19.63 -10.85
N THR A 432 16.86 -18.83 -10.77
CA THR A 432 16.89 -17.52 -10.08
C THR A 432 16.92 -17.74 -8.56
N GLU A 433 17.83 -17.02 -7.86
CA GLU A 433 17.92 -17.05 -6.41
C GLU A 433 16.94 -16.05 -5.79
N ILE A 434 15.90 -16.56 -5.12
CA ILE A 434 14.84 -15.75 -4.50
C ILE A 434 15.22 -15.49 -3.03
N PRO A 435 15.40 -14.23 -2.60
CA PRO A 435 15.61 -13.91 -1.19
C PRO A 435 14.37 -14.20 -0.38
N VAL A 436 14.56 -14.72 0.84
CA VAL A 436 13.49 -15.01 1.78
C VAL A 436 13.90 -14.57 3.18
N SER A 437 13.10 -13.71 3.79
CA SER A 437 13.29 -13.29 5.19
C SER A 437 12.40 -14.17 6.07
N VAL A 438 13.01 -14.83 7.07
CA VAL A 438 12.29 -15.74 7.98
C VAL A 438 12.49 -15.33 9.42
N VAL A 439 11.43 -15.39 10.23
CA VAL A 439 11.47 -15.21 11.68
C VAL A 439 10.71 -16.34 12.36
N TYR A 440 11.21 -16.78 13.51
CA TYR A 440 10.62 -17.85 14.33
C TYR A 440 11.09 -17.74 15.78
N ALA A 441 10.35 -18.36 16.71
CA ALA A 441 10.79 -18.50 18.10
C ALA A 441 12.01 -19.44 18.18
N LYS A 442 13.00 -19.15 19.04
CA LYS A 442 14.27 -19.94 19.12
C LYS A 442 14.10 -21.42 19.45
N ASP A 443 12.98 -21.80 20.02
CA ASP A 443 12.61 -23.21 20.29
C ASP A 443 11.93 -23.90 19.11
N PHE A 444 11.65 -23.16 18.01
CA PHE A 444 11.14 -23.71 16.76
C PHE A 444 12.06 -24.80 16.21
N LYS A 445 11.47 -25.92 15.80
CA LYS A 445 12.24 -27.08 15.30
C LYS A 445 12.10 -27.22 13.79
N LYS A 446 13.21 -27.14 13.09
CA LYS A 446 13.28 -27.42 11.65
C LYS A 446 13.26 -28.93 11.40
N ASP A 447 12.16 -29.58 11.68
CA ASP A 447 11.96 -31.03 11.49
C ASP A 447 10.86 -31.36 10.45
N GLY A 448 10.35 -30.36 9.76
CA GLY A 448 9.30 -30.48 8.75
C GLY A 448 7.89 -30.61 9.33
N ARG A 449 7.70 -30.46 10.64
CA ARG A 449 6.38 -30.64 11.29
C ARG A 449 5.73 -29.35 11.71
N GLY A 450 6.49 -28.25 11.81
CA GLY A 450 6.00 -26.95 12.23
C GLY A 450 5.07 -26.31 11.19
N PRO A 451 4.10 -25.49 11.64
CA PRO A 451 3.34 -24.65 10.73
C PRO A 451 4.19 -23.48 10.23
N LEU A 452 3.88 -23.01 9.02
CA LEU A 452 4.53 -21.87 8.42
C LEU A 452 3.47 -20.91 7.89
N HIS A 453 3.70 -19.62 8.07
CA HIS A 453 2.98 -18.58 7.34
C HIS A 453 3.91 -17.99 6.28
N LEU A 454 3.49 -18.00 5.02
CA LEU A 454 4.23 -17.44 3.88
C LEU A 454 3.47 -16.25 3.31
N TYR A 455 4.17 -15.14 3.16
CA TYR A 455 3.62 -13.89 2.63
C TYR A 455 4.45 -13.34 1.49
N SER A 456 3.79 -12.72 0.52
CA SER A 456 4.40 -11.86 -0.50
C SER A 456 3.33 -10.97 -1.15
N TYR A 457 3.76 -10.06 -2.02
CA TYR A 457 2.88 -9.22 -2.84
C TYR A 457 3.12 -9.44 -4.34
N GLY A 458 4.31 -9.13 -4.83
CA GLY A 458 4.80 -9.49 -6.16
C GLY A 458 4.22 -8.69 -7.32
N ALA A 459 3.93 -7.39 -7.14
CA ALA A 459 3.46 -6.52 -8.22
C ALA A 459 3.90 -5.07 -7.99
N TYR A 460 3.82 -4.25 -9.02
CA TYR A 460 4.04 -2.80 -9.02
C TYR A 460 5.43 -2.36 -8.54
N GLY A 461 6.42 -3.24 -8.53
CA GLY A 461 7.71 -2.92 -7.94
C GLY A 461 7.63 -2.67 -6.42
N TYR A 462 6.64 -3.25 -5.73
CA TYR A 462 6.53 -3.10 -4.29
C TYR A 462 7.37 -4.17 -3.57
N ALA A 463 8.50 -3.76 -3.01
CA ALA A 463 9.28 -4.60 -2.11
C ALA A 463 8.55 -4.77 -0.77
N VAL A 464 8.32 -6.01 -0.34
CA VAL A 464 7.72 -6.29 0.97
C VAL A 464 8.80 -6.12 2.05
N PRO A 465 8.69 -5.11 2.93
CA PRO A 465 9.72 -4.85 3.91
C PRO A 465 9.76 -5.95 4.99
N PRO A 466 10.93 -6.44 5.41
CA PRO A 466 11.09 -7.37 6.52
C PRO A 466 11.01 -6.63 7.86
N GLY A 467 9.88 -5.95 8.09
CA GLY A 467 9.62 -5.11 9.25
C GLY A 467 9.06 -5.85 10.46
N PHE A 468 8.90 -5.12 11.55
CA PHE A 468 8.35 -5.61 12.80
C PHE A 468 6.82 -5.69 12.75
N SER A 469 6.25 -6.71 13.41
CA SER A 469 4.80 -6.83 13.56
C SER A 469 4.46 -7.46 14.90
N THR A 470 3.73 -6.72 15.74
CA THR A 470 3.21 -7.24 17.01
C THR A 470 2.15 -8.31 16.82
N ASN A 471 1.35 -8.22 15.74
CA ASN A 471 0.32 -9.23 15.42
C ASN A 471 0.95 -10.58 15.07
N ARG A 472 2.06 -10.56 14.34
CA ARG A 472 2.84 -11.76 13.99
C ARG A 472 3.28 -12.57 15.20
N LEU A 473 3.53 -11.93 16.33
CA LEU A 473 3.92 -12.63 17.58
C LEU A 473 2.89 -13.67 18.01
N SER A 474 1.60 -13.46 17.73
CA SER A 474 0.57 -14.46 18.04
C SER A 474 0.73 -15.75 17.24
N LEU A 475 1.31 -15.70 16.04
CA LEU A 475 1.67 -16.91 15.28
C LEU A 475 2.99 -17.51 15.80
N LEU A 476 4.02 -16.68 15.99
CA LEU A 476 5.34 -17.16 16.44
C LEU A 476 5.27 -17.86 17.79
N ASP A 477 4.48 -17.31 18.72
CA ASP A 477 4.28 -17.88 20.07
C ASP A 477 3.45 -19.18 20.05
N ARG A 478 2.81 -19.50 18.91
CA ARG A 478 2.12 -20.77 18.64
C ARG A 478 2.95 -21.75 17.79
N GLY A 479 4.25 -21.50 17.68
CA GLY A 479 5.19 -22.39 17.01
C GLY A 479 5.25 -22.26 15.49
N PHE A 480 4.76 -21.15 14.92
CA PHE A 480 4.96 -20.85 13.50
C PHE A 480 6.36 -20.36 13.20
N ALA A 481 6.87 -20.70 12.01
CA ALA A 481 7.78 -19.84 11.29
C ALA A 481 6.96 -18.88 10.41
N TYR A 482 7.44 -17.65 10.28
CA TYR A 482 6.87 -16.66 9.37
C TYR A 482 7.91 -16.28 8.32
N ALA A 483 7.55 -16.38 7.05
CA ALA A 483 8.44 -16.10 5.94
C ALA A 483 7.86 -15.04 5.00
N ILE A 484 8.71 -14.12 4.55
CA ILE A 484 8.43 -13.18 3.47
C ILE A 484 9.26 -13.61 2.26
N ALA A 485 8.61 -13.97 1.17
CA ALA A 485 9.27 -14.27 -0.10
C ALA A 485 9.42 -12.97 -0.91
N HIS A 486 10.65 -12.59 -1.20
CA HIS A 486 10.97 -11.40 -1.98
C HIS A 486 10.97 -11.74 -3.48
N ILE A 487 9.78 -12.07 -4.00
CA ILE A 487 9.58 -12.60 -5.34
C ILE A 487 9.65 -11.51 -6.42
N ARG A 488 9.93 -11.94 -7.67
CA ARG A 488 9.86 -11.04 -8.83
C ARG A 488 8.48 -10.41 -8.99
N GLY A 489 8.45 -9.18 -9.49
CA GLY A 489 7.26 -8.31 -9.49
C GLY A 489 7.30 -7.26 -8.37
N GLY A 490 8.03 -7.51 -7.28
CA GLY A 490 8.56 -6.47 -6.40
C GLY A 490 9.88 -5.90 -6.95
N ASP A 491 10.42 -4.87 -6.31
CA ASP A 491 11.70 -4.25 -6.65
C ASP A 491 12.81 -4.52 -5.62
N ASP A 492 12.64 -5.59 -4.83
CA ASP A 492 13.55 -5.93 -3.71
C ASP A 492 15.02 -5.95 -4.15
N LEU A 493 15.32 -6.49 -5.33
CA LEU A 493 16.66 -6.52 -5.95
C LEU A 493 16.84 -5.50 -7.08
N GLY A 494 16.04 -4.43 -7.09
CA GLY A 494 16.11 -3.36 -8.08
C GLY A 494 15.04 -3.45 -9.16
N GLN A 495 15.04 -2.49 -10.08
CA GLN A 495 14.00 -2.35 -11.11
C GLN A 495 13.88 -3.56 -12.03
N GLN A 496 15.01 -4.23 -12.34
CA GLN A 496 14.96 -5.42 -13.19
C GLN A 496 14.16 -6.56 -12.53
N TRP A 497 14.19 -6.67 -11.21
CA TRP A 497 13.41 -7.63 -10.43
C TRP A 497 11.90 -7.43 -10.61
N TYR A 498 11.48 -6.17 -10.63
CA TYR A 498 10.11 -5.77 -10.98
C TYR A 498 9.77 -6.13 -12.42
N LEU A 499 10.60 -5.73 -13.39
CA LEU A 499 10.37 -5.98 -14.81
C LEU A 499 10.31 -7.47 -15.16
N ASP A 500 10.98 -8.31 -14.37
CA ASP A 500 10.96 -9.77 -14.55
C ASP A 500 9.74 -10.46 -13.93
N GLY A 501 8.81 -9.72 -13.34
CA GLY A 501 7.57 -10.23 -12.75
C GLY A 501 6.28 -9.58 -13.29
N LYS A 502 6.33 -8.89 -14.43
CA LYS A 502 5.16 -8.21 -15.03
C LYS A 502 4.99 -8.56 -16.52
N LEU A 503 3.85 -8.19 -17.09
CA LEU A 503 3.51 -8.42 -18.50
C LEU A 503 3.78 -9.88 -18.89
N GLU A 504 4.55 -10.13 -19.95
CA GLU A 504 4.86 -11.49 -20.43
C GLU A 504 5.59 -12.37 -19.41
N LYS A 505 6.19 -11.73 -18.39
CA LYS A 505 6.92 -12.43 -17.33
C LYS A 505 6.10 -12.59 -16.04
N ARG A 506 4.82 -12.22 -16.05
CA ARG A 506 3.96 -12.23 -14.86
C ARG A 506 3.96 -13.57 -14.12
N THR A 507 4.00 -14.68 -14.85
CA THR A 507 4.00 -16.03 -14.25
C THR A 507 5.25 -16.34 -13.42
N ASN A 508 6.36 -15.62 -13.60
CA ASN A 508 7.55 -15.77 -12.74
C ASN A 508 7.22 -15.48 -11.27
N THR A 509 6.37 -14.50 -11.01
CA THR A 509 5.91 -14.16 -9.65
C THR A 509 5.26 -15.36 -8.96
N PHE A 510 4.36 -16.03 -9.64
CA PHE A 510 3.64 -17.19 -9.11
C PHE A 510 4.58 -18.38 -8.91
N HIS A 511 5.46 -18.62 -9.89
CA HIS A 511 6.46 -19.68 -9.81
C HIS A 511 7.43 -19.47 -8.65
N ASP A 512 7.92 -18.25 -8.46
CA ASP A 512 8.83 -17.91 -7.37
C ASP A 512 8.19 -18.23 -6.01
N PHE A 513 6.92 -17.83 -5.81
CA PHE A 513 6.22 -18.07 -4.55
C PHE A 513 6.05 -19.56 -4.24
N VAL A 514 5.66 -20.36 -5.25
CA VAL A 514 5.54 -21.81 -5.13
C VAL A 514 6.90 -22.45 -4.87
N ASP A 515 7.93 -22.03 -5.58
CA ASP A 515 9.29 -22.59 -5.44
C ASP A 515 9.89 -22.25 -4.07
N VAL A 516 9.61 -21.05 -3.54
CA VAL A 516 9.97 -20.67 -2.17
C VAL A 516 9.29 -21.59 -1.16
N ALA A 517 7.99 -21.86 -1.31
CA ALA A 517 7.28 -22.78 -0.42
C ALA A 517 7.91 -24.18 -0.45
N LYS A 518 8.22 -24.71 -1.63
CA LYS A 518 8.90 -26.02 -1.79
C LYS A 518 10.30 -26.00 -1.17
N GLY A 519 11.07 -24.93 -1.36
CA GLY A 519 12.39 -24.77 -0.75
C GLY A 519 12.33 -24.74 0.78
N LEU A 520 11.34 -24.07 1.37
CA LEU A 520 11.15 -24.06 2.82
C LEU A 520 10.73 -25.45 3.37
N ILE A 521 10.00 -26.26 2.58
CA ILE A 521 9.72 -27.65 2.90
C ILE A 521 11.02 -28.48 2.89
N ASP A 522 11.85 -28.33 1.85
CA ASP A 522 13.13 -29.04 1.74
C ASP A 522 14.09 -28.68 2.87
N LEU A 523 14.10 -27.43 3.31
CA LEU A 523 14.85 -26.92 4.47
C LEU A 523 14.23 -27.32 5.82
N LYS A 524 13.12 -28.09 5.82
CA LYS A 524 12.44 -28.61 7.02
C LYS A 524 11.81 -27.56 7.92
N PHE A 525 11.49 -26.40 7.40
CA PHE A 525 10.66 -25.45 8.15
C PHE A 525 9.21 -25.95 8.30
N THR A 526 8.68 -26.67 7.31
CA THR A 526 7.29 -27.09 7.27
C THR A 526 7.10 -28.29 6.33
N SER A 527 5.85 -28.66 6.07
CA SER A 527 5.45 -29.64 5.05
C SER A 527 4.21 -29.16 4.29
N ALA A 528 3.94 -29.77 3.15
CA ALA A 528 2.73 -29.53 2.37
C ALA A 528 1.47 -29.69 3.24
N GLY A 529 0.48 -28.81 3.06
CA GLY A 529 -0.75 -28.77 3.87
C GLY A 529 -0.60 -28.10 5.24
N LYS A 530 0.61 -27.62 5.61
CA LYS A 530 0.87 -26.88 6.86
C LYS A 530 1.32 -25.44 6.63
N ILE A 531 1.16 -24.95 5.43
CA ILE A 531 1.48 -23.57 5.03
C ILE A 531 0.20 -22.77 4.98
N GLY A 532 0.09 -21.76 5.86
CA GLY A 532 -0.90 -20.70 5.72
C GLY A 532 -0.35 -19.60 4.81
N ILE A 533 -1.17 -19.10 3.89
CA ILE A 533 -0.80 -17.99 3.01
C ILE A 533 -1.85 -16.89 3.06
N ALA A 534 -1.41 -15.65 2.89
CA ALA A 534 -2.30 -14.49 2.79
C ALA A 534 -1.79 -13.52 1.73
N GLY A 535 -2.72 -12.81 1.10
CA GLY A 535 -2.41 -11.76 0.15
C GLY A 535 -3.60 -10.88 -0.17
N GLY A 536 -3.35 -9.58 -0.38
CA GLY A 536 -4.38 -8.60 -0.69
C GLY A 536 -4.20 -7.96 -2.06
N SER A 537 -5.29 -7.49 -2.69
CA SER A 537 -5.23 -6.78 -3.96
C SER A 537 -4.51 -7.60 -5.04
N ALA A 538 -3.42 -7.10 -5.64
CA ALA A 538 -2.56 -7.89 -6.53
C ALA A 538 -1.89 -9.10 -5.81
N GLY A 539 -1.62 -9.01 -4.49
CA GLY A 539 -1.25 -10.18 -3.69
C GLY A 539 -2.38 -11.21 -3.58
N GLY A 540 -3.63 -10.79 -3.71
CA GLY A 540 -4.79 -11.69 -3.83
C GLY A 540 -4.85 -12.39 -5.19
N GLU A 541 -4.43 -11.75 -6.27
CA GLU A 541 -4.20 -12.41 -7.57
C GLU A 541 -3.15 -13.52 -7.42
N LEU A 542 -2.04 -13.24 -6.74
CA LEU A 542 -1.02 -14.25 -6.41
C LEU A 542 -1.67 -15.44 -5.68
N MET A 543 -2.49 -15.19 -4.66
CA MET A 543 -3.20 -16.26 -3.94
C MET A 543 -4.06 -17.09 -4.89
N GLY A 544 -4.84 -16.43 -5.75
CA GLY A 544 -5.69 -17.10 -6.73
C GLY A 544 -4.90 -17.93 -7.75
N ALA A 545 -3.77 -17.45 -8.24
CA ALA A 545 -2.92 -18.15 -9.17
C ALA A 545 -2.30 -19.42 -8.55
N VAL A 546 -1.77 -19.33 -7.32
CA VAL A 546 -1.08 -20.47 -6.68
C VAL A 546 -2.02 -21.54 -6.15
N VAL A 547 -3.28 -21.20 -5.81
CA VAL A 547 -4.28 -22.23 -5.45
C VAL A 547 -4.79 -22.98 -6.68
N ASN A 548 -4.74 -22.37 -7.86
CA ASN A 548 -5.06 -23.03 -9.12
C ASN A 548 -3.95 -24.00 -9.58
N SER A 549 -2.67 -23.63 -9.34
CA SER A 549 -1.52 -24.39 -9.83
C SER A 549 -1.08 -25.52 -8.89
N ASP A 550 -0.93 -25.22 -7.60
CA ASP A 550 -0.34 -26.13 -6.59
C ASP A 550 -1.21 -26.17 -5.31
N PRO A 551 -2.50 -26.53 -5.39
CA PRO A 551 -3.46 -26.45 -4.29
C PRO A 551 -3.05 -27.30 -3.06
N GLU A 552 -2.33 -28.40 -3.26
CA GLU A 552 -1.92 -29.34 -2.22
C GLU A 552 -0.88 -28.78 -1.25
N LEU A 553 -0.20 -27.68 -1.59
CA LEU A 553 0.80 -27.07 -0.72
C LEU A 553 0.16 -26.35 0.48
N TRP A 554 -1.04 -25.81 0.29
CA TRP A 554 -1.64 -24.82 1.18
C TRP A 554 -2.62 -25.45 2.16
N GLY A 555 -2.41 -25.19 3.46
CA GLY A 555 -3.31 -25.63 4.52
C GLY A 555 -4.42 -24.65 4.83
N ALA A 556 -4.19 -23.36 4.58
CA ALA A 556 -5.17 -22.29 4.73
C ALA A 556 -4.79 -21.11 3.82
N VAL A 557 -5.78 -20.47 3.21
CA VAL A 557 -5.58 -19.31 2.31
C VAL A 557 -6.49 -18.17 2.72
N VAL A 558 -5.93 -16.99 2.88
CA VAL A 558 -6.68 -15.74 3.07
C VAL A 558 -6.41 -14.81 1.89
N ALA A 559 -7.46 -14.42 1.19
CA ALA A 559 -7.39 -13.51 0.05
C ALA A 559 -8.22 -12.26 0.34
N HIS A 560 -7.52 -11.13 0.57
CA HIS A 560 -8.16 -9.85 0.86
C HIS A 560 -8.40 -9.09 -0.42
N VAL A 561 -9.62 -8.57 -0.60
CA VAL A 561 -9.96 -7.71 -1.74
C VAL A 561 -9.21 -8.15 -3.02
N PRO A 562 -9.25 -9.45 -3.38
CA PRO A 562 -8.31 -10.04 -4.31
C PRO A 562 -8.62 -9.65 -5.74
N PHE A 563 -7.58 -9.25 -6.48
CA PHE A 563 -7.63 -8.95 -7.91
C PHE A 563 -7.62 -10.26 -8.72
N VAL A 564 -8.77 -10.90 -8.83
CA VAL A 564 -8.88 -12.27 -9.36
C VAL A 564 -9.64 -12.40 -10.69
N ASP A 565 -10.41 -11.39 -11.07
CA ASP A 565 -11.10 -11.34 -12.37
C ASP A 565 -10.33 -10.45 -13.35
N VAL A 566 -9.03 -10.72 -13.47
CA VAL A 566 -8.06 -9.86 -14.16
C VAL A 566 -8.46 -9.61 -15.61
N LEU A 567 -8.90 -10.64 -16.33
CA LEU A 567 -9.29 -10.50 -17.73
C LEU A 567 -10.48 -9.57 -17.92
N ASN A 568 -11.57 -9.79 -17.19
CA ASN A 568 -12.77 -8.96 -17.30
C ASN A 568 -12.51 -7.52 -16.86
N THR A 569 -11.72 -7.32 -15.81
CA THR A 569 -11.36 -6.00 -15.31
C THR A 569 -10.49 -5.25 -16.30
N MET A 570 -9.48 -5.88 -16.89
CA MET A 570 -8.62 -5.25 -17.90
C MET A 570 -9.32 -5.01 -19.24
N LEU A 571 -10.43 -5.69 -19.51
CA LEU A 571 -11.30 -5.46 -20.68
C LEU A 571 -12.31 -4.32 -20.47
N ASP A 572 -12.45 -3.78 -19.27
CA ASP A 572 -13.40 -2.72 -18.94
C ASP A 572 -12.68 -1.39 -18.67
N ASP A 573 -12.50 -0.58 -19.69
CA ASP A 573 -11.84 0.73 -19.62
C ASP A 573 -12.66 1.81 -18.91
N THR A 574 -13.90 1.50 -18.52
CA THR A 574 -14.74 2.40 -17.72
C THR A 574 -14.43 2.30 -16.22
N LEU A 575 -13.75 1.24 -15.78
CA LEU A 575 -13.37 1.08 -14.38
C LEU A 575 -12.27 2.07 -13.97
N PRO A 576 -12.24 2.49 -12.70
CA PRO A 576 -11.36 3.56 -12.23
C PRO A 576 -9.89 3.38 -12.59
N LEU A 577 -9.34 2.20 -12.37
CA LEU A 577 -7.91 1.97 -12.51
C LEU A 577 -7.51 1.42 -13.88
N THR A 578 -8.41 0.74 -14.61
CA THR A 578 -8.06 -0.11 -15.76
C THR A 578 -7.12 0.53 -16.79
N PRO A 579 -7.33 1.74 -17.32
CA PRO A 579 -6.38 2.30 -18.29
C PRO A 579 -4.97 2.52 -17.73
N GLY A 580 -4.87 2.94 -16.47
CA GLY A 580 -3.58 3.13 -15.78
C GLY A 580 -2.87 1.83 -15.43
N GLU A 581 -3.58 0.70 -15.44
CA GLU A 581 -3.08 -0.62 -15.07
C GLU A 581 -2.52 -1.43 -16.27
N TRP A 582 -2.83 -1.04 -17.50
CA TRP A 582 -2.33 -1.75 -18.67
C TRP A 582 -0.80 -1.84 -18.77
N PRO A 583 -0.01 -0.87 -18.31
CA PRO A 583 1.44 -1.03 -18.25
C PRO A 583 1.93 -2.14 -17.31
N GLU A 584 1.12 -2.54 -16.33
CA GLU A 584 1.41 -3.66 -15.41
C GLU A 584 0.96 -5.01 -15.97
N TRP A 585 -0.29 -5.08 -16.45
CA TRP A 585 -0.93 -6.33 -16.81
C TRP A 585 -0.99 -6.60 -18.32
N GLY A 586 -0.99 -5.56 -19.14
CA GLY A 586 -1.23 -5.59 -20.57
C GLY A 586 -2.62 -5.09 -20.93
N ASN A 587 -2.80 -4.64 -22.18
CA ASN A 587 -4.09 -4.16 -22.69
C ASN A 587 -4.78 -5.24 -23.55
N PRO A 588 -5.71 -6.04 -22.97
CA PRO A 588 -6.39 -7.10 -23.71
C PRO A 588 -7.46 -6.59 -24.66
N ILE A 589 -7.80 -5.28 -24.63
CA ILE A 589 -8.78 -4.69 -25.52
C ILE A 589 -8.21 -4.65 -26.95
N THR A 590 -6.98 -4.15 -27.08
CA THR A 590 -6.34 -3.89 -28.36
C THR A 590 -5.30 -4.94 -28.76
N ASP A 591 -4.71 -5.63 -27.79
CA ASP A 591 -3.66 -6.62 -28.01
C ASP A 591 -4.14 -8.04 -27.71
N LYS A 592 -4.25 -8.85 -28.77
CA LYS A 592 -4.61 -10.27 -28.66
C LYS A 592 -3.61 -11.06 -27.81
N LYS A 593 -2.31 -10.74 -27.90
CA LYS A 593 -1.27 -11.42 -27.11
C LYS A 593 -1.44 -11.17 -25.62
N ALA A 594 -1.72 -9.91 -25.23
CA ALA A 594 -2.04 -9.55 -23.86
C ALA A 594 -3.31 -10.27 -23.38
N PHE A 595 -4.35 -10.35 -24.23
CA PHE A 595 -5.58 -11.08 -23.93
C PHE A 595 -5.30 -12.57 -23.63
N GLU A 596 -4.55 -13.24 -24.50
CA GLU A 596 -4.23 -14.67 -24.33
C GLU A 596 -3.37 -14.91 -23.07
N LEU A 597 -2.42 -14.00 -22.81
CA LEU A 597 -1.55 -14.06 -21.64
C LEU A 597 -2.36 -13.93 -20.34
N ILE A 598 -3.16 -12.87 -20.21
CA ILE A 598 -3.97 -12.61 -19.01
C ILE A 598 -4.96 -13.75 -18.79
N ARG A 599 -5.66 -14.19 -19.84
CA ARG A 599 -6.57 -15.33 -19.77
C ARG A 599 -5.88 -16.59 -19.25
N GLY A 600 -4.59 -16.77 -19.58
CA GLY A 600 -3.80 -17.94 -19.20
C GLY A 600 -3.47 -18.03 -17.71
N TYR A 601 -3.52 -16.91 -16.97
CA TYR A 601 -3.23 -16.89 -15.54
C TYR A 601 -4.34 -16.29 -14.67
N SER A 602 -5.27 -15.51 -15.24
CA SER A 602 -6.35 -14.86 -14.47
C SER A 602 -7.03 -15.87 -13.55
N PRO A 603 -6.98 -15.68 -12.23
CA PRO A 603 -7.45 -16.68 -11.28
C PRO A 603 -8.88 -17.13 -11.50
N TYR A 604 -9.79 -16.20 -11.79
CA TYR A 604 -11.19 -16.50 -12.09
C TYR A 604 -11.35 -17.37 -13.33
N ASP A 605 -10.60 -17.06 -14.41
CA ASP A 605 -10.68 -17.79 -15.67
C ASP A 605 -10.09 -19.20 -15.54
N GLN A 606 -9.08 -19.39 -14.69
CA GLN A 606 -8.35 -20.63 -14.50
C GLN A 606 -8.93 -21.57 -13.42
N VAL A 607 -10.08 -21.22 -12.81
CA VAL A 607 -10.78 -22.14 -11.90
C VAL A 607 -11.21 -23.40 -12.67
N LYS A 608 -10.84 -24.55 -12.12
CA LYS A 608 -11.11 -25.88 -12.73
C LYS A 608 -11.63 -26.87 -11.68
N ALA A 609 -12.18 -27.99 -12.14
CA ALA A 609 -12.62 -29.08 -11.28
C ALA A 609 -11.41 -29.78 -10.66
N GLN A 610 -11.09 -29.42 -9.43
CA GLN A 610 -10.03 -29.99 -8.62
C GLN A 610 -10.30 -29.72 -7.13
N ASP A 611 -9.52 -30.33 -6.27
CA ASP A 611 -9.52 -30.01 -4.85
C ASP A 611 -8.79 -28.68 -4.60
N TYR A 612 -9.40 -27.81 -3.79
CA TYR A 612 -8.84 -26.54 -3.36
C TYR A 612 -8.60 -26.54 -1.85
N PRO A 613 -7.62 -25.78 -1.35
CA PRO A 613 -7.42 -25.64 0.10
C PRO A 613 -8.58 -24.90 0.76
N PRO A 614 -8.69 -24.93 2.09
CA PRO A 614 -9.61 -24.05 2.80
C PRO A 614 -9.29 -22.58 2.54
N MET A 615 -10.34 -21.77 2.24
CA MET A 615 -10.15 -20.39 1.80
C MET A 615 -11.10 -19.42 2.53
N LEU A 616 -10.56 -18.28 2.94
CA LEU A 616 -11.30 -17.10 3.36
C LEU A 616 -11.02 -15.98 2.36
N ILE A 617 -12.09 -15.49 1.74
CA ILE A 617 -12.05 -14.40 0.76
C ILE A 617 -12.77 -13.21 1.37
N THR A 618 -12.17 -12.01 1.30
CA THR A 618 -12.81 -10.78 1.78
C THR A 618 -12.98 -9.76 0.66
N GLY A 619 -13.97 -8.87 0.80
CA GLY A 619 -14.22 -7.78 -0.12
C GLY A 619 -14.81 -6.57 0.58
N GLY A 620 -14.79 -5.41 -0.08
CA GLY A 620 -15.45 -4.17 0.37
C GLY A 620 -16.47 -3.72 -0.66
N LEU A 621 -17.70 -3.40 -0.22
CA LEU A 621 -18.77 -3.00 -1.14
C LEU A 621 -18.45 -1.71 -1.89
N ASN A 622 -17.77 -0.78 -1.24
CA ASN A 622 -17.42 0.53 -1.77
C ASN A 622 -15.98 0.59 -2.36
N ASP A 623 -15.35 -0.56 -2.55
CA ASP A 623 -13.97 -0.64 -3.02
C ASP A 623 -13.83 -0.10 -4.47
N PRO A 624 -13.10 1.02 -4.70
CA PRO A 624 -12.93 1.58 -6.03
C PRO A 624 -11.74 0.98 -6.79
N ARG A 625 -10.87 0.20 -6.11
CA ARG A 625 -9.65 -0.36 -6.67
C ARG A 625 -9.84 -1.76 -7.20
N VAL A 626 -10.34 -2.66 -6.33
CA VAL A 626 -10.75 -4.02 -6.69
C VAL A 626 -12.22 -4.15 -6.33
N THR A 627 -13.07 -4.07 -7.33
CA THR A 627 -14.52 -4.03 -7.15
C THR A 627 -15.04 -5.28 -6.43
N TYR A 628 -16.06 -5.10 -5.59
CA TYR A 628 -16.62 -6.15 -4.73
C TYR A 628 -17.03 -7.42 -5.49
N TRP A 629 -17.36 -7.30 -6.77
CA TRP A 629 -17.79 -8.46 -7.57
C TRP A 629 -16.64 -9.39 -7.95
N GLU A 630 -15.39 -8.96 -7.96
CA GLU A 630 -14.26 -9.84 -8.25
C GLU A 630 -14.14 -10.98 -7.23
N PRO A 631 -14.01 -10.72 -5.92
CA PRO A 631 -14.05 -11.78 -4.91
C PRO A 631 -15.35 -12.55 -4.88
N ALA A 632 -16.50 -11.89 -5.11
CA ALA A 632 -17.81 -12.53 -5.09
C ALA A 632 -17.98 -13.52 -6.27
N LYS A 633 -17.63 -13.13 -7.48
CA LYS A 633 -17.64 -13.99 -8.67
C LYS A 633 -16.68 -15.18 -8.51
N TRP A 634 -15.48 -14.91 -7.99
CA TRP A 634 -14.49 -15.95 -7.77
C TRP A 634 -14.96 -16.99 -6.75
N ALA A 635 -15.50 -16.56 -5.61
CA ALA A 635 -16.09 -17.47 -4.62
C ALA A 635 -17.24 -18.30 -5.20
N ALA A 636 -18.15 -17.67 -5.98
CA ALA A 636 -19.25 -18.35 -6.64
C ALA A 636 -18.77 -19.44 -7.62
N LYS A 637 -17.77 -19.12 -8.45
CA LYS A 637 -17.19 -20.07 -9.42
C LYS A 637 -16.46 -21.22 -8.72
N LEU A 638 -15.61 -20.92 -7.74
CA LEU A 638 -14.91 -21.94 -6.96
C LEU A 638 -15.90 -22.92 -6.32
N ARG A 639 -16.93 -22.40 -5.65
CA ARG A 639 -17.95 -23.24 -4.98
C ARG A 639 -18.72 -24.13 -5.95
N ALA A 640 -18.97 -23.65 -7.17
CA ALA A 640 -19.67 -24.41 -8.20
C ALA A 640 -18.83 -25.49 -8.89
N VAL A 641 -17.49 -25.40 -8.80
CA VAL A 641 -16.57 -26.22 -9.63
C VAL A 641 -15.67 -27.13 -8.79
N LYS A 642 -15.29 -26.71 -7.55
CA LYS A 642 -14.40 -27.50 -6.67
C LYS A 642 -14.94 -28.89 -6.37
N THR A 643 -14.04 -29.88 -6.20
CA THR A 643 -14.38 -31.29 -5.98
C THR A 643 -14.19 -31.78 -4.55
N ASP A 644 -13.58 -30.94 -3.69
CA ASP A 644 -13.29 -31.20 -2.29
C ASP A 644 -14.43 -30.75 -1.36
N GLY A 645 -14.31 -31.11 -0.08
CA GLY A 645 -15.20 -30.67 1.02
C GLY A 645 -14.64 -29.54 1.88
N ASN A 646 -13.50 -28.93 1.51
CA ASN A 646 -12.87 -27.87 2.27
C ASN A 646 -13.75 -26.61 2.31
N ILE A 647 -13.70 -25.90 3.42
CA ILE A 647 -14.50 -24.71 3.62
C ILE A 647 -14.05 -23.57 2.68
N LEU A 648 -15.02 -22.86 2.14
CA LEU A 648 -14.84 -21.64 1.35
C LEU A 648 -15.77 -20.58 1.90
N LEU A 649 -15.20 -19.51 2.44
CA LEU A 649 -15.90 -18.40 3.04
C LEU A 649 -15.69 -17.13 2.20
N LEU A 650 -16.76 -16.37 2.03
CA LEU A 650 -16.74 -15.02 1.49
C LEU A 650 -17.33 -14.07 2.52
N LYS A 651 -16.60 -12.99 2.85
CA LYS A 651 -17.06 -11.89 3.69
C LYS A 651 -16.94 -10.58 2.93
N THR A 652 -18.05 -9.86 2.80
CA THR A 652 -18.05 -8.52 2.20
C THR A 652 -18.36 -7.48 3.28
N ASN A 653 -17.46 -6.53 3.48
CA ASN A 653 -17.69 -5.37 4.33
C ASN A 653 -18.65 -4.42 3.62
N MET A 654 -19.90 -4.37 4.07
CA MET A 654 -20.97 -3.60 3.40
C MET A 654 -20.80 -2.08 3.56
N GLY A 655 -20.08 -1.61 4.55
CA GLY A 655 -19.81 -0.19 4.85
C GLY A 655 -18.35 0.25 4.63
N ALA A 656 -17.53 -0.56 3.97
CA ALA A 656 -16.11 -0.28 3.78
C ALA A 656 -15.66 -0.45 2.32
N GLY A 657 -14.44 0.01 2.02
CA GLY A 657 -13.77 -0.10 0.72
C GLY A 657 -12.55 -1.00 0.77
N HIS A 658 -11.52 -0.62 0.01
CA HIS A 658 -10.30 -1.43 -0.19
C HIS A 658 -9.53 -1.73 1.10
N GLY A 659 -9.51 -0.81 2.04
CA GLY A 659 -8.78 -0.93 3.32
C GLY A 659 -9.51 -1.70 4.42
N GLY A 660 -10.69 -2.27 4.17
CA GLY A 660 -11.50 -2.92 5.20
C GLY A 660 -12.13 -1.92 6.17
N LYS A 661 -12.44 -2.36 7.40
CA LYS A 661 -13.00 -1.50 8.44
C LYS A 661 -12.03 -0.38 8.83
N SER A 662 -12.57 0.80 9.09
CA SER A 662 -11.80 1.91 9.65
C SER A 662 -11.71 1.83 11.17
N GLY A 663 -10.71 2.52 11.73
CA GLY A 663 -10.45 2.47 13.17
C GLY A 663 -9.49 1.34 13.56
N ARG A 664 -8.51 1.66 14.44
CA ARG A 664 -7.39 0.75 14.75
C ARG A 664 -7.81 -0.56 15.43
N PHE A 665 -8.88 -0.56 16.20
CA PHE A 665 -9.36 -1.78 16.88
C PHE A 665 -10.36 -2.55 16.02
N ASP A 666 -11.17 -1.88 15.21
CA ASP A 666 -12.10 -2.55 14.30
C ASP A 666 -11.33 -3.29 13.18
N SER A 667 -10.25 -2.70 12.65
CA SER A 667 -9.38 -3.40 11.72
C SER A 667 -8.60 -4.55 12.39
N LEU A 668 -8.20 -4.38 13.65
CA LEU A 668 -7.54 -5.43 14.43
C LEU A 668 -8.45 -6.65 14.67
N GLU A 669 -9.77 -6.44 14.77
CA GLU A 669 -10.74 -7.55 14.85
C GLU A 669 -10.76 -8.36 13.55
N GLU A 670 -10.64 -7.71 12.39
CA GLU A 670 -10.51 -8.40 11.10
C GLU A 670 -9.23 -9.24 11.04
N ASP A 671 -8.09 -8.67 11.46
CA ASP A 671 -6.83 -9.42 11.57
C ASP A 671 -6.96 -10.65 12.49
N ALA A 672 -7.71 -10.51 13.59
CA ALA A 672 -7.97 -11.63 14.52
C ALA A 672 -8.86 -12.72 13.89
N GLU A 673 -9.87 -12.34 13.10
CA GLU A 673 -10.72 -13.29 12.38
C GLU A 673 -9.92 -14.11 11.37
N GLU A 674 -9.06 -13.47 10.62
CA GLU A 674 -8.22 -14.12 9.62
C GLU A 674 -7.18 -15.04 10.24
N MET A 675 -6.51 -14.57 11.28
CA MET A 675 -5.56 -15.39 12.03
C MET A 675 -6.25 -16.59 12.66
N ALA A 676 -7.45 -16.42 13.21
CA ALA A 676 -8.25 -17.51 13.74
C ALA A 676 -8.63 -18.53 12.66
N PHE A 677 -8.97 -18.06 11.46
CA PHE A 677 -9.24 -18.94 10.33
C PHE A 677 -8.01 -19.80 9.98
N ILE A 678 -6.83 -19.19 9.88
CA ILE A 678 -5.58 -19.91 9.59
C ILE A 678 -5.29 -20.96 10.69
N LEU A 679 -5.35 -20.57 11.96
CA LEU A 679 -5.12 -21.47 13.08
C LEU A 679 -6.12 -22.64 13.09
N TRP A 680 -7.39 -22.35 12.88
CA TRP A 680 -8.44 -23.36 12.79
C TRP A 680 -8.15 -24.38 11.68
N GLN A 681 -7.86 -23.90 10.47
CA GLN A 681 -7.65 -24.81 9.33
C GLN A 681 -6.37 -25.64 9.46
N LEU A 682 -5.34 -25.09 10.11
CA LEU A 682 -4.10 -25.84 10.39
C LEU A 682 -4.20 -26.75 11.63
N GLY A 683 -5.36 -26.79 12.30
CA GLY A 683 -5.59 -27.64 13.48
C GLY A 683 -4.85 -27.18 14.74
N ILE A 684 -4.57 -25.86 14.84
CA ILE A 684 -3.90 -25.24 15.99
C ILE A 684 -4.96 -24.51 16.80
N ALA A 685 -5.40 -25.14 17.88
CA ALA A 685 -6.58 -24.68 18.61
C ALA A 685 -6.30 -23.53 19.61
N GLU A 686 -5.07 -23.39 20.14
CA GLU A 686 -4.74 -22.41 21.20
C GLU A 686 -3.27 -21.99 21.18
#